data_f15e4030fa86f0a0d192e8d63a68b6b3
#
_entry.id   f15e4030fa86f0a0d192e8d63a68b6b3
#
_cell.length_a   1.000
_cell.length_b   1.000
_cell.length_c   1.000
_cell.angle_alpha   90.00
_cell.angle_beta   90.00
_cell.angle_gamma   90.00
#
_symmetry.space_group_name_H-M   'P 1'
#
loop_
_entity.id
_entity.type
_entity.pdbx_description
1 polymer ?
#
loop_
_entity_poly.entity_id
_entity_poly.type
_entity_poly.pdbx_seq_one_letter_code
_entity_poly.pdbx_strand_id
1 'polypeptide(L)'
;MIEEELYDNGEENIQDDMDLAESAGSDKFSKLLQEGDFKHKLTGMYKDWFLDYASYVILERAVPHITDGLKPVQRRILHAMKRIDDGRYNKVANIIGQTMQYHPHGDASIGDALVQLGQKDLLIDCQGNWGNILTGDGAAAPRYIEARLSKFANDVVFNPKTTEWMSSYDGRNQEPVNLPVKFPLLLAQGVEGIAVGLASKILPHNFNELIDASIAYLRGEEFELYPDFPTGGLVDCSRYNRGLRGGAVKVRARIHKVDKKTLSITEIPFGVTTSTLIESILKANDKGKIKIKKIDDNTAREAEINITLHNDISPDKTIDALYAFTDCEVSISPNSCVIMDKQPHFIGVDEILRYNTDHTKSLLKSELMIRLNELEESWHYFSLEKIFFENKIYRILEQEARSWEEQLDDVFKAMLQFQNLVHKQIVMDDILKLVEKPVRKISKFDVKEVEEKLLRLEGEMTEVKKNLDTLVEYTIAYFKNLKEKYGHYYPRITELSNFETIEATKVAVANAKLYMNRAEGFIGMDLKKDENAEYVCDCSDIDDIVVFLKNGKYIVTKVTDKAFVGKNIIHAGVFIKNDIRTIYNVVYRDGKAGTVYVKRFSITSVTRDKEYDVTQGKPDSQILWFSANPNGEAEVLKIFLKPRPKLKKLIYDFDFASIAVKGRASMGNILSKNPIHKIQLKSKGVSTIGGKPIWFDPDINRLNEDAHGEYLGEFHNDELILAILKDGNFYTTNYDLSNRYQGEILKVEKLDIQKTYSVIYFDGESENYYIKRFSFEPSSNAPSLFISDAPGSRFVELSTDAYPQVLVEFGGKHQKRSSETIDVEEFIGKKGFKAKGKKATTYEVASIKFIEPLEKDMPDNVEDENSLPDSVDNLNTQPSNDMDDAPTLF
;
A
#
# COMPACT_ATOMS: atom_id res chain seq x y z
N MET A 1 10.43 22.76 -17.21
CA MET A 1 9.20 22.82 -18.04
C MET A 1 7.93 22.56 -17.23
N ILE A 2 7.91 21.59 -16.31
CA ILE A 2 6.70 21.32 -15.49
C ILE A 2 6.49 22.35 -14.37
N GLU A 3 7.54 22.98 -13.87
CA GLU A 3 7.43 24.08 -12.88
C GLU A 3 6.97 25.41 -13.48
N GLU A 4 7.24 25.67 -14.75
CA GLU A 4 6.78 26.89 -15.42
C GLU A 4 5.31 26.82 -15.85
N GLU A 5 4.79 25.65 -16.24
CA GLU A 5 3.36 25.49 -16.57
C GLU A 5 2.43 25.53 -15.34
N LEU A 6 2.93 25.20 -14.15
CA LEU A 6 2.17 25.33 -12.89
C LEU A 6 2.08 26.80 -12.41
N TYR A 7 3.01 27.66 -12.81
CA TYR A 7 2.96 29.08 -12.50
C TYR A 7 2.05 29.87 -13.45
N ASP A 8 1.99 29.50 -14.72
CA ASP A 8 1.21 30.23 -15.74
C ASP A 8 -0.31 30.00 -15.59
N ASN A 9 -0.74 28.77 -15.21
CA ASN A 9 -2.15 28.50 -14.89
C ASN A 9 -2.60 29.07 -13.51
N GLY A 10 -1.68 29.47 -12.69
CA GLY A 10 -1.99 30.10 -11.40
C GLY A 10 -2.29 31.60 -11.51
N GLU A 11 -1.65 32.29 -12.44
CA GLU A 11 -1.82 33.73 -12.60
C GLU A 11 -3.12 34.10 -13.32
N GLU A 12 -3.54 33.38 -14.36
CA GLU A 12 -4.83 33.60 -15.03
C GLU A 12 -6.03 33.35 -14.11
N ASN A 13 -5.97 32.32 -13.25
CA ASN A 13 -7.04 32.07 -12.29
C ASN A 13 -7.08 33.10 -11.14
N ILE A 14 -5.94 33.70 -10.80
CA ILE A 14 -5.89 34.73 -9.77
C ILE A 14 -6.51 36.04 -10.26
N GLN A 15 -6.38 36.37 -11.55
CA GLN A 15 -6.93 37.58 -12.14
C GLN A 15 -8.47 37.50 -12.22
N ASP A 16 -9.03 36.39 -12.68
CA ASP A 16 -10.48 36.16 -12.73
C ASP A 16 -11.12 36.14 -11.34
N ASP A 17 -10.42 35.64 -10.33
CA ASP A 17 -10.88 35.62 -8.95
C ASP A 17 -10.79 36.99 -8.27
N MET A 18 -9.85 37.84 -8.66
CA MET A 18 -9.77 39.25 -8.19
C MET A 18 -10.93 40.07 -8.75
N ASP A 19 -11.32 39.88 -10.00
CA ASP A 19 -12.42 40.57 -10.66
C ASP A 19 -13.79 40.21 -10.05
N LEU A 20 -13.97 39.00 -9.53
CA LEU A 20 -15.18 38.57 -8.81
C LEU A 20 -15.24 39.04 -7.36
N ALA A 21 -14.08 39.13 -6.70
CA ALA A 21 -13.99 39.75 -5.37
C ALA A 21 -14.29 41.27 -5.46
N GLU A 22 -13.92 41.88 -6.58
CA GLU A 22 -14.27 43.28 -6.87
C GLU A 22 -15.77 43.48 -7.07
N SER A 23 -16.49 42.54 -7.71
CA SER A 23 -17.94 42.65 -7.96
C SER A 23 -18.80 42.50 -6.69
N ALA A 24 -18.40 41.64 -5.77
CA ALA A 24 -19.07 41.47 -4.46
C ALA A 24 -18.72 42.56 -3.43
N GLY A 25 -17.56 43.17 -3.62
CA GLY A 25 -17.07 44.29 -2.80
C GLY A 25 -17.40 45.69 -3.36
N SER A 26 -17.98 45.76 -4.59
CA SER A 26 -18.10 47.01 -5.32
C SER A 26 -18.91 48.09 -4.59
N ASP A 27 -19.92 47.76 -3.80
CA ASP A 27 -20.70 48.73 -3.01
C ASP A 27 -19.97 49.24 -1.77
N LYS A 28 -19.07 48.45 -1.18
CA LYS A 28 -18.18 48.90 -0.13
C LYS A 28 -16.98 49.67 -0.70
N PHE A 29 -16.46 49.22 -1.83
CA PHE A 29 -15.30 49.84 -2.49
C PHE A 29 -15.66 51.19 -3.13
N SER A 30 -16.84 51.33 -3.74
CA SER A 30 -17.34 52.62 -4.27
C SER A 30 -17.63 53.64 -3.17
N LYS A 31 -18.03 53.24 -1.98
CA LYS A 31 -18.12 54.13 -0.80
C LYS A 31 -16.75 54.57 -0.26
N LEU A 32 -15.76 53.65 -0.34
CA LEU A 32 -14.40 53.90 0.13
C LEU A 32 -13.62 54.86 -0.81
N LEU A 33 -13.88 54.85 -2.12
CA LEU A 33 -13.27 55.74 -3.12
C LEU A 33 -13.76 57.19 -3.05
N GLN A 34 -14.86 57.47 -2.33
CA GLN A 34 -15.40 58.84 -2.17
C GLN A 34 -14.80 59.63 -1.00
N GLU A 35 -14.05 58.97 -0.10
CA GLU A 35 -13.36 59.66 1.02
C GLU A 35 -11.85 59.60 0.78
N GLY A 36 -11.27 60.70 0.28
CA GLY A 36 -9.87 60.80 -0.10
C GLY A 36 -8.86 60.41 1.00
N ASP A 37 -7.69 59.88 0.56
CA ASP A 37 -6.51 59.50 1.32
C ASP A 37 -6.63 58.26 2.22
N PHE A 38 -6.78 57.06 1.61
CA PHE A 38 -6.71 55.79 2.33
C PHE A 38 -5.28 55.26 2.43
N LYS A 39 -4.65 55.43 3.56
CA LYS A 39 -3.51 54.63 4.01
C LYS A 39 -4.04 53.34 4.62
N HIS A 40 -4.31 52.33 3.79
CA HIS A 40 -4.59 51.00 4.29
C HIS A 40 -3.34 50.41 4.93
N LYS A 41 -3.39 50.17 6.25
CA LYS A 41 -2.33 49.43 6.94
C LYS A 41 -2.34 48.03 6.38
N LEU A 42 -1.16 47.48 6.01
CA LEU A 42 -0.96 46.10 5.56
C LEU A 42 -1.68 45.08 6.48
N THR A 43 -1.75 45.38 7.78
CA THR A 43 -2.47 44.59 8.78
C THR A 43 -3.99 44.52 8.51
N GLY A 44 -4.64 45.59 8.00
CA GLY A 44 -6.05 45.55 7.63
C GLY A 44 -6.31 44.67 6.39
N MET A 45 -5.43 44.77 5.38
CA MET A 45 -5.50 43.92 4.19
C MET A 45 -5.38 42.41 4.54
N TYR A 46 -4.42 42.07 5.41
CA TYR A 46 -4.29 40.68 5.86
C TYR A 46 -5.47 40.22 6.73
N LYS A 47 -5.97 41.09 7.61
CA LYS A 47 -7.04 40.70 8.53
C LYS A 47 -8.41 40.58 7.88
N ASP A 48 -8.72 41.44 6.94
CA ASP A 48 -10.06 41.51 6.35
C ASP A 48 -10.11 40.82 4.99
N TRP A 49 -9.27 41.14 4.02
CA TRP A 49 -9.38 40.61 2.66
C TRP A 49 -8.77 39.24 2.48
N PHE A 50 -7.56 39.02 3.02
CA PHE A 50 -6.88 37.75 2.90
C PHE A 50 -7.63 36.65 3.68
N LEU A 51 -8.17 36.97 4.85
CA LEU A 51 -8.93 36.04 5.64
C LEU A 51 -10.25 35.68 4.95
N ASP A 52 -10.95 36.65 4.37
CA ASP A 52 -12.17 36.39 3.61
C ASP A 52 -11.90 35.52 2.39
N TYR A 53 -10.85 35.84 1.62
CA TYR A 53 -10.43 35.04 0.48
C TYR A 53 -10.01 33.61 0.90
N ALA A 54 -9.19 33.48 1.95
CA ALA A 54 -8.78 32.19 2.47
C ALA A 54 -9.97 31.35 2.92
N SER A 55 -10.93 31.95 3.63
CA SER A 55 -12.16 31.28 4.05
C SER A 55 -13.00 30.83 2.86
N TYR A 56 -13.13 31.67 1.83
CA TYR A 56 -13.83 31.32 0.60
C TYR A 56 -13.17 30.12 -0.11
N VAL A 57 -11.84 30.15 -0.29
CA VAL A 57 -11.12 29.04 -0.95
C VAL A 57 -11.25 27.74 -0.15
N ILE A 58 -11.25 27.80 1.17
CA ILE A 58 -11.41 26.64 2.02
C ILE A 58 -12.82 26.06 1.91
N LEU A 59 -13.85 26.89 2.12
CA LEU A 59 -15.24 26.44 2.27
C LEU A 59 -15.93 26.20 0.93
N GLU A 60 -15.62 27.01 -0.10
CA GLU A 60 -16.39 27.05 -1.34
C GLU A 60 -15.64 26.48 -2.56
N ARG A 61 -14.37 26.01 -2.40
CA ARG A 61 -13.60 25.54 -3.54
C ARG A 61 -12.84 24.24 -3.29
N ALA A 62 -11.93 24.22 -2.30
CA ALA A 62 -10.87 23.20 -2.25
C ALA A 62 -11.22 21.99 -1.39
N VAL A 63 -11.98 22.17 -0.29
CA VAL A 63 -12.25 21.13 0.70
C VAL A 63 -13.65 20.54 0.48
N PRO A 64 -13.81 19.21 0.48
CA PRO A 64 -15.11 18.57 0.31
C PRO A 64 -15.96 18.69 1.57
N HIS A 65 -17.27 18.74 1.42
CA HIS A 65 -18.20 18.68 2.54
C HIS A 65 -18.38 17.23 3.01
N ILE A 66 -18.43 17.01 4.32
CA ILE A 66 -18.51 15.65 4.89
C ILE A 66 -19.80 14.91 4.51
N THR A 67 -20.91 15.66 4.36
CA THR A 67 -22.25 15.10 4.12
C THR A 67 -22.38 14.40 2.77
N ASP A 68 -21.92 15.01 1.69
CA ASP A 68 -22.03 14.46 0.34
C ASP A 68 -20.65 14.09 -0.29
N GLY A 69 -19.55 14.45 0.36
CA GLY A 69 -18.20 14.15 -0.10
C GLY A 69 -17.76 14.94 -1.34
N LEU A 70 -18.46 16.01 -1.67
CA LEU A 70 -18.25 16.78 -2.90
C LEU A 70 -17.70 18.18 -2.62
N LYS A 71 -16.89 18.68 -3.54
CA LYS A 71 -16.58 20.09 -3.66
C LYS A 71 -17.78 20.83 -4.28
N PRO A 72 -17.96 22.13 -4.03
CA PRO A 72 -19.08 22.89 -4.59
C PRO A 72 -19.23 22.76 -6.11
N VAL A 73 -18.16 22.85 -6.88
CA VAL A 73 -18.20 22.67 -8.34
C VAL A 73 -18.73 21.29 -8.75
N GLN A 74 -18.29 20.22 -8.06
CA GLN A 74 -18.72 18.86 -8.35
C GLN A 74 -20.22 18.67 -8.05
N ARG A 75 -20.70 19.24 -6.92
CA ARG A 75 -22.11 19.23 -6.56
C ARG A 75 -22.97 19.93 -7.60
N ARG A 76 -22.52 21.09 -8.09
CA ARG A 76 -23.19 21.87 -9.12
C ARG A 76 -23.23 21.17 -10.47
N ILE A 77 -22.15 20.50 -10.85
CA ILE A 77 -22.10 19.65 -12.06
C ILE A 77 -23.15 18.54 -11.98
N LEU A 78 -23.17 17.77 -10.89
CA LEU A 78 -24.13 16.68 -10.74
C LEU A 78 -25.57 17.19 -10.70
N HIS A 79 -25.82 18.35 -10.04
CA HIS A 79 -27.11 18.99 -10.04
C HIS A 79 -27.55 19.42 -11.46
N ALA A 80 -26.67 20.08 -12.22
CA ALA A 80 -26.93 20.47 -13.60
C ALA A 80 -27.21 19.26 -14.50
N MET A 81 -26.40 18.18 -14.36
CA MET A 81 -26.64 16.93 -15.08
C MET A 81 -28.00 16.33 -14.77
N LYS A 82 -28.41 16.34 -13.48
CA LYS A 82 -29.73 15.80 -13.07
C LYS A 82 -30.88 16.59 -13.66
N ARG A 83 -30.76 17.89 -13.81
CA ARG A 83 -31.78 18.75 -14.42
C ARG A 83 -32.02 18.48 -15.90
N ILE A 84 -31.01 18.04 -16.61
CA ILE A 84 -31.07 17.72 -18.07
C ILE A 84 -31.15 16.22 -18.32
N ASP A 85 -31.24 15.39 -17.27
CA ASP A 85 -31.21 13.93 -17.38
C ASP A 85 -32.45 13.38 -18.05
N ASP A 86 -32.31 12.94 -19.30
CA ASP A 86 -33.32 12.21 -20.06
C ASP A 86 -32.91 10.75 -20.35
N GLY A 87 -31.85 10.27 -19.68
CA GLY A 87 -31.28 8.94 -19.80
C GLY A 87 -30.29 8.79 -20.98
N ARG A 88 -30.15 9.81 -21.83
CA ARG A 88 -29.21 9.82 -22.96
C ARG A 88 -27.91 10.52 -22.60
N TYR A 89 -26.88 10.28 -23.42
CA TYR A 89 -25.62 11.01 -23.32
C TYR A 89 -25.78 12.46 -23.79
N ASN A 90 -25.25 13.39 -23.01
CA ASN A 90 -25.17 14.81 -23.32
C ASN A 90 -23.73 15.22 -23.63
N LYS A 91 -23.53 16.15 -24.57
CA LYS A 91 -22.21 16.73 -24.80
C LYS A 91 -21.71 17.41 -23.54
N VAL A 92 -20.43 17.20 -23.21
CA VAL A 92 -19.80 17.82 -22.04
C VAL A 92 -19.89 19.35 -22.11
N ALA A 93 -19.77 19.93 -23.31
CA ALA A 93 -19.95 21.36 -23.53
C ALA A 93 -21.35 21.86 -23.08
N ASN A 94 -22.41 21.05 -23.29
CA ASN A 94 -23.76 21.42 -22.84
C ASN A 94 -23.89 21.33 -21.31
N ILE A 95 -23.26 20.31 -20.70
CA ILE A 95 -23.24 20.15 -19.23
C ILE A 95 -22.51 21.35 -18.61
N ILE A 96 -21.36 21.75 -19.15
CA ILE A 96 -20.61 22.93 -18.70
C ILE A 96 -21.51 24.17 -18.76
N GLY A 97 -22.14 24.42 -19.90
CA GLY A 97 -23.06 25.57 -20.07
C GLY A 97 -24.22 25.58 -19.06
N GLN A 98 -24.80 24.41 -18.76
CA GLN A 98 -25.83 24.30 -17.72
C GLN A 98 -25.28 24.52 -16.31
N THR A 99 -24.04 24.09 -16.02
CA THR A 99 -23.39 24.25 -14.73
C THR A 99 -23.07 25.72 -14.43
N MET A 100 -22.74 26.53 -15.45
CA MET A 100 -22.48 27.96 -15.32
C MET A 100 -23.64 28.76 -14.75
N GLN A 101 -24.88 28.22 -14.77
CA GLN A 101 -26.04 28.86 -14.10
C GLN A 101 -25.90 28.82 -12.56
N TYR A 102 -25.03 27.97 -12.02
CA TYR A 102 -24.84 27.75 -10.58
C TYR A 102 -23.42 28.09 -10.13
N HIS A 103 -22.44 28.01 -11.04
CA HIS A 103 -21.01 28.15 -10.73
C HIS A 103 -20.46 29.41 -11.38
N PRO A 104 -20.06 30.44 -10.60
CA PRO A 104 -19.65 31.74 -11.12
C PRO A 104 -18.18 31.78 -11.60
N HIS A 105 -17.58 30.67 -11.96
CA HIS A 105 -16.21 30.58 -12.45
C HIS A 105 -16.15 30.09 -13.90
N GLY A 106 -14.95 30.21 -14.53
CA GLY A 106 -14.73 29.91 -15.92
C GLY A 106 -15.09 28.47 -16.33
N ASP A 107 -15.50 28.30 -17.57
CA ASP A 107 -15.94 27.03 -18.18
C ASP A 107 -14.86 25.96 -18.17
N ALA A 108 -13.58 26.34 -18.27
CA ALA A 108 -12.45 25.43 -18.20
C ALA A 108 -12.41 24.70 -16.85
N SER A 109 -12.55 25.42 -15.73
CA SER A 109 -12.55 24.82 -14.39
C SER A 109 -13.70 23.82 -14.17
N ILE A 110 -14.88 24.07 -14.75
CA ILE A 110 -16.02 23.15 -14.74
C ILE A 110 -15.69 21.91 -15.58
N GLY A 111 -15.09 22.12 -16.76
CA GLY A 111 -14.68 21.05 -17.67
C GLY A 111 -13.69 20.09 -17.01
N ASP A 112 -12.66 20.61 -16.38
CA ASP A 112 -11.64 19.82 -15.67
C ASP A 112 -12.25 19.03 -14.48
N ALA A 113 -13.10 19.68 -13.71
CA ALA A 113 -13.80 19.01 -12.61
C ALA A 113 -14.73 17.89 -13.11
N LEU A 114 -15.41 18.08 -14.23
CA LEU A 114 -16.26 17.07 -14.86
C LEU A 114 -15.42 15.89 -15.40
N VAL A 115 -14.27 16.16 -16.03
CA VAL A 115 -13.35 15.13 -16.49
C VAL A 115 -12.83 14.30 -15.31
N GLN A 116 -12.39 14.95 -14.24
CA GLN A 116 -11.93 14.27 -13.02
C GLN A 116 -13.02 13.39 -12.41
N LEU A 117 -14.28 13.85 -12.38
CA LEU A 117 -15.42 13.04 -11.92
C LEU A 117 -15.68 11.83 -12.82
N GLY A 118 -15.57 12.01 -14.14
CA GLY A 118 -15.77 10.94 -15.12
C GLY A 118 -14.68 9.87 -15.05
N GLN A 119 -13.42 10.27 -14.85
CA GLN A 119 -12.29 9.35 -14.74
C GLN A 119 -12.34 8.46 -13.48
N LYS A 120 -13.18 8.81 -12.48
CA LYS A 120 -13.39 7.97 -11.29
C LYS A 120 -14.39 6.82 -11.50
N ASP A 121 -15.04 6.78 -12.65
CA ASP A 121 -15.94 5.70 -13.13
C ASP A 121 -16.97 5.24 -12.11
N LEU A 122 -17.58 6.16 -11.36
CA LEU A 122 -18.59 5.86 -10.34
C LEU A 122 -19.91 6.60 -10.57
N LEU A 123 -19.85 7.93 -10.71
CA LEU A 123 -21.05 8.78 -10.79
C LEU A 123 -21.49 9.10 -12.22
N ILE A 124 -20.58 8.99 -13.17
CA ILE A 124 -20.74 9.46 -14.54
C ILE A 124 -20.36 8.36 -15.51
N ASP A 125 -21.27 7.99 -16.40
CA ASP A 125 -20.97 7.17 -17.58
C ASP A 125 -20.36 8.07 -18.64
N CYS A 126 -19.17 7.72 -19.12
CA CYS A 126 -18.39 8.49 -20.08
C CYS A 126 -18.42 7.88 -21.48
N GLN A 127 -18.50 8.73 -22.51
CA GLN A 127 -18.39 8.32 -23.91
C GLN A 127 -17.42 9.24 -24.67
N GLY A 128 -16.50 8.63 -25.44
CA GLY A 128 -15.41 9.35 -26.14
C GLY A 128 -14.09 9.24 -25.38
N ASN A 129 -13.13 10.10 -25.75
CA ASN A 129 -11.81 10.12 -25.12
C ASN A 129 -11.81 11.06 -23.91
N TRP A 130 -11.85 10.49 -22.71
CA TRP A 130 -11.81 11.21 -21.41
C TRP A 130 -10.40 11.30 -20.81
N GLY A 131 -9.36 11.09 -21.64
CA GLY A 131 -7.99 10.97 -21.18
C GLY A 131 -7.67 9.58 -20.64
N ASN A 132 -6.46 9.42 -20.15
CA ASN A 132 -6.00 8.17 -19.57
C ASN A 132 -5.18 8.44 -18.30
N ILE A 133 -5.63 7.97 -17.16
CA ILE A 133 -4.95 8.14 -15.86
C ILE A 133 -3.61 7.39 -15.79
N LEU A 134 -3.39 6.38 -16.64
CA LEU A 134 -2.15 5.63 -16.68
C LEU A 134 -1.07 6.36 -17.50
N THR A 135 -1.43 6.88 -18.67
CA THR A 135 -0.46 7.57 -19.56
C THR A 135 -0.34 9.06 -19.26
N GLY A 136 -1.36 9.65 -18.61
CA GLY A 136 -1.44 11.08 -18.37
C GLY A 136 -2.00 11.87 -19.57
N ASP A 137 -2.54 11.17 -20.59
CA ASP A 137 -3.15 11.84 -21.73
C ASP A 137 -4.38 12.63 -21.31
N GLY A 138 -4.48 13.86 -21.78
CA GLY A 138 -5.61 14.72 -21.52
C GLY A 138 -6.89 14.30 -22.23
N ALA A 139 -8.04 14.70 -21.71
CA ALA A 139 -9.33 14.48 -22.34
C ALA A 139 -9.46 15.26 -23.66
N ALA A 140 -10.25 14.76 -24.58
CA ALA A 140 -10.63 15.48 -25.80
C ALA A 140 -11.48 16.72 -25.45
N ALA A 141 -11.51 17.70 -26.34
CA ALA A 141 -12.29 18.94 -26.12
C ALA A 141 -13.77 18.64 -25.81
N PRO A 142 -14.42 19.43 -24.92
CA PRO A 142 -15.79 19.20 -24.42
C PRO A 142 -16.86 18.99 -25.47
N ARG A 143 -16.66 19.52 -26.69
CA ARG A 143 -17.59 19.34 -27.81
C ARG A 143 -17.60 17.95 -28.43
N TYR A 144 -16.56 17.11 -28.14
CA TYR A 144 -16.42 15.77 -28.72
C TYR A 144 -16.84 14.67 -27.76
N ILE A 145 -16.66 14.86 -26.46
CA ILE A 145 -16.97 13.87 -25.43
C ILE A 145 -18.38 14.06 -24.88
N GLU A 146 -18.94 12.97 -24.37
CA GLU A 146 -20.30 12.94 -23.87
C GLU A 146 -20.37 12.24 -22.50
N ALA A 147 -21.31 12.67 -21.69
CA ALA A 147 -21.55 12.13 -20.36
C ALA A 147 -23.04 11.99 -20.04
N ARG A 148 -23.35 11.07 -19.13
CA ARG A 148 -24.64 10.97 -18.44
C ARG A 148 -24.44 10.51 -17.01
N LEU A 149 -25.44 10.70 -16.17
CA LEU A 149 -25.41 10.13 -14.81
C LEU A 149 -25.46 8.60 -14.87
N SER A 150 -24.61 7.96 -14.06
CA SER A 150 -24.64 6.51 -13.89
C SER A 150 -25.91 6.05 -13.20
N LYS A 151 -26.25 4.76 -13.31
CA LYS A 151 -27.37 4.18 -12.55
C LYS A 151 -27.14 4.29 -11.05
N PHE A 152 -25.89 4.09 -10.61
CA PHE A 152 -25.49 4.25 -9.22
C PHE A 152 -25.74 5.68 -8.72
N ALA A 153 -25.34 6.70 -9.48
CA ALA A 153 -25.57 8.09 -9.12
C ALA A 153 -27.07 8.39 -8.97
N ASN A 154 -27.90 7.91 -9.89
CA ASN A 154 -29.34 8.11 -9.82
C ASN A 154 -29.98 7.43 -8.61
N ASP A 155 -29.53 6.25 -8.19
CA ASP A 155 -30.07 5.51 -7.05
C ASP A 155 -29.62 6.08 -5.68
N VAL A 156 -28.44 6.70 -5.62
CA VAL A 156 -27.77 6.98 -4.36
C VAL A 156 -27.66 8.46 -4.03
N VAL A 157 -27.54 9.32 -5.07
CA VAL A 157 -27.17 10.73 -4.90
C VAL A 157 -28.37 11.67 -4.82
N PHE A 158 -29.48 11.36 -5.49
CA PHE A 158 -30.56 12.29 -5.69
C PHE A 158 -31.88 11.89 -5.02
N ASN A 159 -32.43 12.77 -4.23
CA ASN A 159 -33.81 12.71 -3.78
C ASN A 159 -34.34 14.14 -3.50
N PRO A 160 -35.16 14.74 -4.40
CA PRO A 160 -35.63 16.12 -4.23
C PRO A 160 -36.40 16.37 -2.93
N LYS A 161 -37.04 15.32 -2.35
CA LYS A 161 -37.87 15.43 -1.14
C LYS A 161 -37.01 15.53 0.15
N THR A 162 -35.78 15.06 0.13
CA THR A 162 -34.85 15.12 1.27
C THR A 162 -33.73 16.11 1.04
N THR A 163 -33.69 16.80 -0.10
CA THR A 163 -32.68 17.81 -0.44
C THR A 163 -33.08 19.17 0.18
N GLU A 164 -32.12 19.79 0.84
CA GLU A 164 -32.22 21.18 1.26
C GLU A 164 -31.77 22.10 0.12
N TRP A 165 -32.59 23.11 -0.20
CA TRP A 165 -32.37 23.98 -1.35
C TRP A 165 -31.97 25.38 -0.92
N MET A 166 -31.06 26.01 -1.68
CA MET A 166 -30.69 27.41 -1.55
C MET A 166 -30.76 28.10 -2.91
N SER A 167 -30.80 29.44 -2.90
CA SER A 167 -30.74 30.23 -4.13
C SER A 167 -29.35 30.17 -4.73
N SER A 168 -29.26 30.10 -6.08
CA SER A 168 -28.00 30.23 -6.81
C SER A 168 -27.38 31.62 -6.60
N TYR A 169 -26.10 31.78 -6.96
CA TYR A 169 -25.37 33.04 -6.79
C TYR A 169 -26.03 34.24 -7.45
N ASP A 170 -26.80 34.05 -8.52
CA ASP A 170 -27.54 35.10 -9.23
C ASP A 170 -29.02 35.22 -8.78
N GLY A 171 -29.45 34.40 -7.83
CA GLY A 171 -30.83 34.35 -7.29
C GLY A 171 -31.90 33.85 -8.25
N ARG A 172 -31.53 33.39 -9.46
CA ARG A 172 -32.50 32.99 -10.49
C ARG A 172 -32.89 31.52 -10.39
N ASN A 173 -32.05 30.70 -9.82
CA ASN A 173 -32.22 29.26 -9.72
C ASN A 173 -32.13 28.77 -8.29
N GLN A 174 -32.53 27.52 -8.06
CA GLN A 174 -32.29 26.81 -6.80
C GLN A 174 -31.17 25.76 -6.99
N GLU A 175 -30.27 25.68 -6.06
CA GLU A 175 -29.21 24.68 -6.00
C GLU A 175 -29.24 23.95 -4.65
N PRO A 176 -28.78 22.67 -4.57
CA PRO A 176 -28.73 21.94 -3.31
C PRO A 176 -27.65 22.50 -2.40
N VAL A 177 -27.95 22.68 -1.10
CA VAL A 177 -26.93 22.97 -0.07
C VAL A 177 -25.94 21.81 -0.02
N ASN A 178 -26.44 20.58 0.11
CA ASN A 178 -25.72 19.32 -0.04
C ASN A 178 -26.62 18.32 -0.77
N LEU A 179 -26.05 17.40 -1.50
CA LEU A 179 -26.80 16.30 -2.08
C LEU A 179 -27.08 15.22 -1.03
N PRO A 180 -28.27 14.60 -1.01
CA PRO A 180 -28.64 13.57 -0.03
C PRO A 180 -28.02 12.21 -0.39
N VAL A 181 -26.69 12.11 -0.30
CA VAL A 181 -25.93 10.93 -0.70
C VAL A 181 -26.05 9.83 0.36
N LYS A 182 -26.52 8.65 -0.05
CA LYS A 182 -26.74 7.48 0.81
C LYS A 182 -25.61 6.44 0.66
N PHE A 183 -24.37 6.89 0.69
CA PHE A 183 -23.16 6.08 0.53
C PHE A 183 -21.92 6.88 0.97
N PRO A 184 -20.86 6.28 1.52
CA PRO A 184 -19.62 6.99 1.88
C PRO A 184 -18.81 7.41 0.64
N LEU A 185 -19.39 8.30 -0.16
CA LEU A 185 -18.90 8.71 -1.48
C LEU A 185 -17.51 9.34 -1.42
N LEU A 186 -17.24 10.16 -0.38
CA LEU A 186 -15.94 10.80 -0.18
C LEU A 186 -14.80 9.80 -0.12
N LEU A 187 -15.00 8.72 0.64
CA LEU A 187 -14.00 7.68 0.80
C LEU A 187 -13.85 6.82 -0.45
N ALA A 188 -14.95 6.55 -1.17
CA ALA A 188 -14.88 5.79 -2.41
C ALA A 188 -14.13 6.52 -3.52
N GLN A 189 -14.35 7.84 -3.66
CA GLN A 189 -13.74 8.63 -4.72
C GLN A 189 -12.36 9.19 -4.35
N GLY A 190 -12.10 9.37 -3.05
CA GLY A 190 -10.98 10.17 -2.59
C GLY A 190 -11.07 11.62 -3.06
N VAL A 191 -10.25 12.47 -2.51
CA VAL A 191 -10.17 13.88 -2.90
C VAL A 191 -8.77 14.44 -2.65
N GLU A 192 -8.35 15.32 -3.53
CA GLU A 192 -7.18 16.16 -3.33
C GLU A 192 -7.59 17.63 -3.57
N GLY A 193 -7.20 18.50 -2.65
CA GLY A 193 -7.50 19.93 -2.75
C GLY A 193 -6.50 20.75 -1.97
N ILE A 194 -6.00 21.79 -2.61
CA ILE A 194 -5.06 22.74 -2.01
C ILE A 194 -5.82 24.04 -1.75
N ALA A 195 -5.85 24.48 -0.51
CA ALA A 195 -6.45 25.73 -0.08
C ALA A 195 -5.38 26.66 0.51
N VAL A 196 -5.79 27.83 0.95
CA VAL A 196 -4.89 28.79 1.61
C VAL A 196 -4.63 28.33 3.04
N GLY A 197 -3.39 27.98 3.34
CA GLY A 197 -2.96 27.56 4.68
C GLY A 197 -3.31 26.13 5.06
N LEU A 198 -4.08 25.41 4.26
CA LEU A 198 -4.39 23.99 4.46
C LEU A 198 -4.57 23.24 3.14
N ALA A 199 -4.46 21.92 3.22
CA ALA A 199 -4.75 21.03 2.10
C ALA A 199 -5.56 19.84 2.61
N SER A 200 -6.39 19.26 1.73
CA SER A 200 -7.07 17.99 1.97
C SER A 200 -6.55 16.95 0.98
N LYS A 201 -6.13 15.78 1.48
CA LYS A 201 -5.75 14.63 0.68
C LYS A 201 -6.32 13.37 1.30
N ILE A 202 -7.48 12.95 0.83
CA ILE A 202 -8.17 11.73 1.25
C ILE A 202 -8.01 10.72 0.14
N LEU A 203 -7.41 9.56 0.46
CA LEU A 203 -7.14 8.51 -0.51
C LEU A 203 -8.43 7.74 -0.83
N PRO A 204 -8.59 7.19 -2.04
CA PRO A 204 -9.74 6.37 -2.39
C PRO A 204 -9.68 5.01 -1.68
N HIS A 205 -10.87 4.45 -1.38
CA HIS A 205 -11.05 3.16 -0.73
C HIS A 205 -11.98 2.27 -1.55
N ASN A 206 -11.88 0.96 -1.35
CA ASN A 206 -12.67 -0.01 -2.10
C ASN A 206 -14.16 0.09 -1.80
N PHE A 207 -14.98 0.06 -2.84
CA PHE A 207 -16.44 0.16 -2.78
C PHE A 207 -17.08 -0.91 -1.88
N ASN A 208 -16.66 -2.17 -2.02
CA ASN A 208 -17.21 -3.29 -1.25
C ASN A 208 -16.79 -3.22 0.22
N GLU A 209 -15.54 -2.86 0.49
CA GLU A 209 -15.03 -2.72 1.85
C GLU A 209 -15.70 -1.58 2.61
N LEU A 210 -16.01 -0.47 1.93
CA LEU A 210 -16.78 0.62 2.53
C LEU A 210 -18.18 0.20 2.94
N ILE A 211 -18.86 -0.63 2.13
CA ILE A 211 -20.17 -1.19 2.46
C ILE A 211 -20.04 -2.16 3.64
N ASP A 212 -19.06 -3.06 3.61
CA ASP A 212 -18.84 -4.03 4.69
C ASP A 212 -18.51 -3.33 6.01
N ALA A 213 -17.67 -2.29 5.98
CA ALA A 213 -17.35 -1.48 7.15
C ALA A 213 -18.57 -0.70 7.66
N SER A 214 -19.44 -0.18 6.78
CA SER A 214 -20.69 0.47 7.16
C SER A 214 -21.65 -0.50 7.84
N ILE A 215 -21.74 -1.74 7.36
CA ILE A 215 -22.55 -2.80 7.98
C ILE A 215 -21.96 -3.23 9.32
N ALA A 216 -20.62 -3.39 9.43
CA ALA A 216 -19.94 -3.71 10.66
C ALA A 216 -20.20 -2.63 11.73
N TYR A 217 -20.04 -1.35 11.38
CA TYR A 217 -20.36 -0.23 12.26
C TYR A 217 -21.80 -0.27 12.77
N LEU A 218 -22.78 -0.50 11.89
CA LEU A 218 -24.20 -0.59 12.28
C LEU A 218 -24.50 -1.74 13.24
N ARG A 219 -23.69 -2.80 13.22
CA ARG A 219 -23.76 -3.94 14.16
C ARG A 219 -22.97 -3.72 15.45
N GLY A 220 -22.19 -2.64 15.54
CA GLY A 220 -21.28 -2.40 16.65
C GLY A 220 -20.00 -3.23 16.60
N GLU A 221 -19.62 -3.74 15.43
CA GLU A 221 -18.40 -4.48 15.17
C GLU A 221 -17.25 -3.52 14.81
N GLU A 222 -16.01 -3.92 15.07
CA GLU A 222 -14.84 -3.15 14.63
C GLU A 222 -14.59 -3.34 13.13
N PHE A 223 -13.97 -2.35 12.52
CA PHE A 223 -13.60 -2.39 11.11
C PHE A 223 -12.28 -1.62 10.86
N GLU A 224 -11.59 -2.00 9.82
CA GLU A 224 -10.42 -1.30 9.31
C GLU A 224 -10.61 -0.93 7.85
N LEU A 225 -10.04 0.20 7.45
CA LEU A 225 -10.11 0.71 6.08
C LEU A 225 -8.73 1.04 5.56
N TYR A 226 -8.40 0.48 4.41
CA TYR A 226 -7.14 0.74 3.71
C TYR A 226 -7.41 1.26 2.30
N PRO A 227 -6.56 2.16 1.78
CA PRO A 227 -6.70 2.68 0.43
C PRO A 227 -6.73 1.58 -0.64
N ASP A 228 -7.47 1.86 -1.71
CA ASP A 228 -7.50 1.06 -2.93
C ASP A 228 -7.39 2.00 -4.13
N PHE A 229 -6.37 1.78 -4.96
CA PHE A 229 -6.03 2.71 -6.04
C PHE A 229 -6.43 2.16 -7.41
N PRO A 230 -7.00 2.98 -8.30
CA PRO A 230 -7.41 2.55 -9.63
C PRO A 230 -6.26 2.10 -10.54
N THR A 231 -5.03 2.48 -10.21
CA THR A 231 -3.82 2.08 -10.96
C THR A 231 -3.23 0.75 -10.48
N GLY A 232 -3.81 0.13 -9.45
CA GLY A 232 -3.29 -1.11 -8.84
C GLY A 232 -2.01 -0.90 -8.05
N GLY A 233 -1.13 -1.88 -8.07
CA GLY A 233 0.15 -1.90 -7.37
C GLY A 233 0.09 -2.57 -6.01
N LEU A 234 1.24 -2.58 -5.34
CA LEU A 234 1.40 -3.08 -3.99
C LEU A 234 1.36 -1.89 -3.02
N VAL A 235 0.72 -2.04 -1.87
CA VAL A 235 0.59 -0.96 -0.91
C VAL A 235 0.95 -1.39 0.51
N ASP A 236 1.82 -0.62 1.15
CA ASP A 236 2.15 -0.75 2.57
C ASP A 236 1.44 0.35 3.36
N CYS A 237 0.47 -0.06 4.15
CA CYS A 237 -0.37 0.79 4.99
C CYS A 237 0.04 0.77 6.48
N SER A 238 1.18 0.16 6.85
CA SER A 238 1.63 0.04 8.25
C SER A 238 1.70 1.39 8.98
N ARG A 239 1.89 2.48 8.24
CA ARG A 239 1.97 3.85 8.76
C ARG A 239 0.83 4.76 8.29
N TYR A 240 -0.28 4.21 7.85
CA TYR A 240 -1.40 4.96 7.27
C TYR A 240 -2.04 5.98 8.23
N ASN A 241 -2.04 5.70 9.54
CA ASN A 241 -2.59 6.58 10.57
C ASN A 241 -4.04 7.04 10.28
N ARG A 242 -4.90 6.14 9.77
CA ARG A 242 -6.31 6.42 9.43
C ARG A 242 -6.50 7.63 8.49
N GLY A 243 -5.53 7.92 7.65
CA GLY A 243 -5.56 9.06 6.73
C GLY A 243 -5.25 10.43 7.35
N LEU A 244 -4.89 10.50 8.61
CA LEU A 244 -4.53 11.74 9.30
C LEU A 244 -3.12 12.22 8.94
N ARG A 245 -2.89 13.50 9.14
CA ARG A 245 -1.58 14.13 8.95
C ARG A 245 -0.49 13.42 9.76
N GLY A 246 0.68 13.21 9.15
CA GLY A 246 1.79 12.46 9.73
C GLY A 246 1.75 10.96 9.40
N GLY A 247 0.65 10.47 8.85
CA GLY A 247 0.60 9.15 8.21
C GLY A 247 1.35 9.12 6.89
N ALA A 248 1.69 7.91 6.44
CA ALA A 248 2.31 7.65 5.15
C ALA A 248 1.85 6.29 4.60
N VAL A 249 1.60 6.26 3.30
CA VAL A 249 1.30 5.02 2.56
C VAL A 249 2.37 4.90 1.49
N LYS A 250 3.05 3.75 1.45
CA LYS A 250 4.00 3.46 0.38
C LYS A 250 3.31 2.65 -0.70
N VAL A 251 3.48 3.05 -1.94
CA VAL A 251 2.91 2.36 -3.10
C VAL A 251 4.03 1.95 -4.04
N ARG A 252 4.07 0.67 -4.39
CA ARG A 252 5.03 0.09 -5.34
C ARG A 252 4.35 -0.30 -6.63
N ALA A 253 5.04 -0.08 -7.74
CA ALA A 253 4.70 -0.67 -9.03
C ALA A 253 4.73 -2.21 -8.91
N ARG A 254 3.86 -2.91 -9.64
CA ARG A 254 3.95 -4.36 -9.78
C ARG A 254 4.92 -4.70 -10.89
N ILE A 255 6.07 -5.29 -10.52
CA ILE A 255 7.15 -5.62 -11.44
C ILE A 255 7.29 -7.15 -11.50
N HIS A 256 7.17 -7.71 -12.68
CA HIS A 256 7.31 -9.15 -12.93
C HIS A 256 8.60 -9.44 -13.70
N LYS A 257 9.24 -10.54 -13.37
CA LYS A 257 10.35 -11.10 -14.12
C LYS A 257 9.78 -11.97 -15.23
N VAL A 258 9.85 -11.49 -16.48
CA VAL A 258 9.39 -12.25 -17.65
C VAL A 258 10.40 -13.33 -18.02
N ASP A 259 11.68 -12.97 -18.02
CA ASP A 259 12.81 -13.88 -18.25
C ASP A 259 14.07 -13.37 -17.55
N LYS A 260 15.23 -13.99 -17.82
CA LYS A 260 16.52 -13.62 -17.20
C LYS A 260 17.01 -12.21 -17.56
N LYS A 261 16.39 -11.54 -18.54
CA LYS A 261 16.83 -10.26 -19.10
C LYS A 261 15.71 -9.24 -19.24
N THR A 262 14.47 -9.63 -19.00
CA THR A 262 13.29 -8.79 -19.23
C THR A 262 12.47 -8.70 -17.96
N LEU A 263 12.21 -7.47 -17.52
CA LEU A 263 11.26 -7.12 -16.49
C LEU A 263 10.05 -6.46 -17.16
N SER A 264 8.85 -6.70 -16.67
CA SER A 264 7.63 -6.04 -17.07
C SER A 264 6.95 -5.37 -15.89
N ILE A 265 6.61 -4.09 -16.02
CA ILE A 265 5.80 -3.34 -15.07
C ILE A 265 4.37 -3.37 -15.59
N THR A 266 3.45 -3.95 -14.81
CA THR A 266 2.04 -4.15 -15.19
C THR A 266 1.08 -3.26 -14.41
N GLU A 267 1.50 -2.71 -13.29
CA GLU A 267 0.75 -1.77 -12.47
C GLU A 267 1.69 -0.67 -11.97
N ILE A 268 1.22 0.56 -11.94
CA ILE A 268 2.03 1.74 -11.59
C ILE A 268 1.54 2.37 -10.28
N PRO A 269 2.41 3.05 -9.52
CA PRO A 269 2.01 3.71 -8.29
C PRO A 269 0.99 4.82 -8.54
N PHE A 270 0.06 4.99 -7.61
CA PHE A 270 -0.96 6.02 -7.68
C PHE A 270 -0.36 7.43 -7.73
N GLY A 271 -0.82 8.23 -8.69
CA GLY A 271 -0.33 9.59 -8.95
C GLY A 271 0.91 9.67 -9.85
N VAL A 272 1.37 8.52 -10.37
CA VAL A 272 2.47 8.44 -11.36
C VAL A 272 1.89 8.00 -12.69
N THR A 273 2.34 8.59 -13.80
CA THR A 273 1.99 8.15 -15.16
C THR A 273 3.09 7.29 -15.76
N THR A 274 2.79 6.49 -16.78
CA THR A 274 3.81 5.69 -17.48
C THR A 274 4.92 6.56 -18.02
N SER A 275 4.59 7.75 -18.56
CA SER A 275 5.56 8.71 -19.09
C SER A 275 6.50 9.23 -18.00
N THR A 276 5.97 9.66 -16.83
CA THR A 276 6.79 10.15 -15.72
C THR A 276 7.61 9.04 -15.09
N LEU A 277 7.07 7.82 -15.02
CA LEU A 277 7.79 6.64 -14.51
C LEU A 277 8.98 6.29 -15.40
N ILE A 278 8.78 6.24 -16.72
CA ILE A 278 9.84 5.98 -17.70
C ILE A 278 10.92 7.07 -17.62
N GLU A 279 10.53 8.33 -17.53
CA GLU A 279 11.47 9.44 -17.36
C GLU A 279 12.30 9.31 -16.08
N SER A 280 11.67 8.93 -14.96
CA SER A 280 12.35 8.66 -13.68
C SER A 280 13.36 7.51 -13.81
N ILE A 281 12.99 6.42 -14.49
CA ILE A 281 13.86 5.28 -14.76
C ILE A 281 15.06 5.68 -15.64
N LEU A 282 14.82 6.43 -16.71
CA LEU A 282 15.87 6.92 -17.60
C LEU A 282 16.84 7.86 -16.85
N LYS A 283 16.33 8.79 -16.05
CA LYS A 283 17.16 9.66 -15.19
C LYS A 283 18.03 8.86 -14.22
N ALA A 284 17.52 7.77 -13.64
CA ALA A 284 18.29 6.90 -12.76
C ALA A 284 19.35 6.10 -13.55
N ASN A 285 19.05 5.66 -14.77
CA ASN A 285 20.01 5.01 -15.67
C ASN A 285 21.14 5.96 -16.09
N ASP A 286 20.83 7.19 -16.48
CA ASP A 286 21.82 8.21 -16.89
C ASP A 286 22.76 8.60 -15.75
N LYS A 287 22.23 8.61 -14.52
CA LYS A 287 23.03 8.78 -13.29
C LYS A 287 23.83 7.52 -12.91
N GLY A 288 23.70 6.43 -13.68
CA GLY A 288 24.41 5.16 -13.40
C GLY A 288 23.94 4.42 -12.15
N LYS A 289 22.77 4.78 -11.58
CA LYS A 289 22.21 4.10 -10.39
C LYS A 289 21.58 2.76 -10.72
N ILE A 290 21.07 2.63 -11.92
CA ILE A 290 20.59 1.39 -12.54
C ILE A 290 21.27 1.22 -13.89
N LYS A 291 21.26 0.01 -14.44
CA LYS A 291 21.80 -0.27 -15.78
C LYS A 291 20.78 -1.05 -16.57
N ILE A 292 20.12 -0.36 -17.48
CA ILE A 292 19.15 -0.95 -18.40
C ILE A 292 19.63 -0.77 -19.84
N LYS A 293 19.24 -1.71 -20.71
CA LYS A 293 19.59 -1.69 -22.13
C LYS A 293 18.54 -0.95 -22.94
N LYS A 294 17.25 -1.18 -22.64
CA LYS A 294 16.13 -0.64 -23.40
C LYS A 294 14.88 -0.59 -22.53
N ILE A 295 14.00 0.37 -22.76
CA ILE A 295 12.63 0.44 -22.24
C ILE A 295 11.68 0.54 -23.42
N ASP A 296 10.60 -0.23 -23.38
CA ASP A 296 9.51 -0.20 -24.33
C ASP A 296 8.19 0.01 -23.57
N ASP A 297 7.43 1.04 -23.97
CA ASP A 297 6.08 1.29 -23.45
C ASP A 297 5.05 0.69 -24.39
N ASN A 298 4.36 -0.34 -23.94
CA ASN A 298 3.29 -1.02 -24.65
C ASN A 298 1.92 -0.74 -24.00
N THR A 299 1.84 0.26 -23.13
CA THR A 299 0.63 0.61 -22.37
C THR A 299 -0.53 0.91 -23.30
N ALA A 300 -1.65 0.23 -23.06
CA ALA A 300 -2.91 0.43 -23.77
C ALA A 300 -4.05 0.62 -22.76
N ARG A 301 -4.88 -0.39 -22.54
CA ARG A 301 -5.90 -0.41 -21.48
C ARG A 301 -5.29 -0.65 -20.10
N GLU A 302 -4.26 -1.45 -20.06
CA GLU A 302 -3.49 -1.79 -18.86
C GLU A 302 -2.06 -1.29 -19.03
N ALA A 303 -1.38 -0.98 -17.95
CA ALA A 303 0.02 -0.57 -18.01
C ALA A 303 0.90 -1.76 -18.41
N GLU A 304 1.79 -1.56 -19.39
CA GLU A 304 2.78 -2.55 -19.78
C GLU A 304 4.07 -1.86 -20.21
N ILE A 305 5.04 -1.78 -19.28
CA ILE A 305 6.36 -1.21 -19.56
C ILE A 305 7.39 -2.32 -19.47
N ASN A 306 8.03 -2.63 -20.58
CA ASN A 306 9.02 -3.69 -20.69
C ASN A 306 10.45 -3.14 -20.60
N ILE A 307 11.24 -3.62 -19.63
CA ILE A 307 12.61 -3.20 -19.38
C ILE A 307 13.55 -4.35 -19.75
N THR A 308 14.42 -4.14 -20.74
CA THR A 308 15.46 -5.10 -21.13
C THR A 308 16.75 -4.80 -20.39
N LEU A 309 17.33 -5.79 -19.71
CA LEU A 309 18.58 -5.73 -18.97
C LEU A 309 19.80 -6.15 -19.79
N HIS A 310 20.99 -5.78 -19.37
CA HIS A 310 22.24 -6.34 -19.86
C HIS A 310 22.46 -7.76 -19.31
N ASN A 311 23.30 -8.56 -20.00
CA ASN A 311 23.51 -9.98 -19.71
C ASN A 311 24.13 -10.29 -18.34
N ASP A 312 24.82 -9.31 -17.76
CA ASP A 312 25.62 -9.40 -16.54
C ASP A 312 24.88 -8.85 -15.31
N ILE A 313 23.60 -8.48 -15.43
CA ILE A 313 22.85 -7.83 -14.38
C ILE A 313 21.76 -8.75 -13.84
N SER A 314 21.68 -8.84 -12.51
CA SER A 314 20.63 -9.59 -11.82
C SER A 314 19.30 -8.85 -11.92
N PRO A 315 18.23 -9.50 -12.42
CA PRO A 315 16.89 -8.94 -12.42
C PRO A 315 16.39 -8.53 -11.03
N ASP A 316 16.65 -9.37 -10.02
CA ASP A 316 16.17 -9.13 -8.65
C ASP A 316 16.79 -7.88 -8.03
N LYS A 317 18.13 -7.71 -8.19
CA LYS A 317 18.82 -6.46 -7.77
C LYS A 317 18.32 -5.24 -8.53
N THR A 318 17.95 -5.41 -9.80
CA THR A 318 17.41 -4.29 -10.59
C THR A 318 16.03 -3.90 -10.10
N ILE A 319 15.16 -4.85 -9.73
CA ILE A 319 13.85 -4.55 -9.15
C ILE A 319 14.01 -3.73 -7.87
N ASP A 320 14.92 -4.14 -6.97
CA ASP A 320 15.19 -3.39 -5.75
C ASP A 320 15.76 -2.00 -6.03
N ALA A 321 16.65 -1.89 -7.03
CA ALA A 321 17.20 -0.60 -7.45
C ALA A 321 16.13 0.30 -8.09
N LEU A 322 15.19 -0.26 -8.86
CA LEU A 322 14.03 0.49 -9.38
C LEU A 322 13.18 1.07 -8.25
N TYR A 323 12.88 0.29 -7.21
CA TYR A 323 12.15 0.80 -6.05
C TYR A 323 12.95 1.83 -5.25
N ALA A 324 14.27 1.66 -5.13
CA ALA A 324 15.10 2.57 -4.35
C ALA A 324 15.42 3.90 -5.02
N PHE A 325 15.47 3.95 -6.36
CA PHE A 325 16.00 5.10 -7.11
C PHE A 325 15.05 5.70 -8.13
N THR A 326 13.86 5.17 -8.29
CA THR A 326 12.87 5.65 -9.26
C THR A 326 11.48 5.75 -8.64
N ASP A 327 10.54 6.31 -9.39
CA ASP A 327 9.14 6.42 -8.97
C ASP A 327 8.37 5.08 -9.03
N CYS A 328 9.08 3.94 -9.15
CA CYS A 328 8.49 2.63 -8.93
C CYS A 328 8.06 2.39 -7.47
N GLU A 329 8.62 3.12 -6.50
CA GLU A 329 8.08 3.25 -5.14
C GLU A 329 7.84 4.73 -4.85
N VAL A 330 6.62 5.08 -4.46
CA VAL A 330 6.28 6.43 -4.01
C VAL A 330 5.70 6.40 -2.60
N SER A 331 5.93 7.45 -1.83
CA SER A 331 5.34 7.63 -0.50
C SER A 331 4.29 8.74 -0.56
N ILE A 332 3.05 8.39 -0.24
CA ILE A 332 1.91 9.32 -0.23
C ILE A 332 1.60 9.67 1.22
N SER A 333 1.58 10.97 1.52
CA SER A 333 1.19 11.47 2.84
C SER A 333 -0.27 11.93 2.80
N PRO A 334 -1.19 11.22 3.44
CA PRO A 334 -2.58 11.64 3.55
C PRO A 334 -2.72 12.84 4.49
N ASN A 335 -3.78 13.60 4.32
CA ASN A 335 -4.17 14.70 5.18
C ASN A 335 -5.69 14.86 5.10
N SER A 336 -6.42 14.05 5.86
CA SER A 336 -7.88 14.04 5.82
C SER A 336 -8.44 15.31 6.45
N CYS A 337 -9.02 16.18 5.61
CA CYS A 337 -9.69 17.41 6.00
C CYS A 337 -11.02 17.52 5.27
N VAL A 338 -12.09 17.81 5.99
CA VAL A 338 -13.45 17.97 5.47
C VAL A 338 -14.12 19.22 6.05
N ILE A 339 -15.12 19.75 5.35
CA ILE A 339 -16.00 20.78 5.89
C ILE A 339 -17.14 20.12 6.65
N MET A 340 -17.32 20.52 7.90
CA MET A 340 -18.43 20.18 8.76
C MET A 340 -18.81 21.45 9.56
N ASP A 341 -20.08 21.74 9.68
CA ASP A 341 -20.60 22.94 10.39
C ASP A 341 -19.92 24.25 9.96
N LYS A 342 -19.68 24.40 8.65
CA LYS A 342 -18.99 25.56 8.03
C LYS A 342 -17.57 25.81 8.56
N GLN A 343 -16.90 24.75 9.02
CA GLN A 343 -15.52 24.78 9.48
C GLN A 343 -14.71 23.60 8.93
N PRO A 344 -13.40 23.74 8.69
CA PRO A 344 -12.54 22.64 8.33
C PRO A 344 -12.21 21.78 9.56
N HIS A 345 -12.44 20.47 9.44
CA HIS A 345 -12.14 19.47 10.46
C HIS A 345 -11.15 18.43 9.95
N PHE A 346 -10.13 18.10 10.77
CA PHE A 346 -9.18 17.05 10.49
C PHE A 346 -9.61 15.80 11.25
N ILE A 347 -10.21 14.87 10.55
CA ILE A 347 -10.79 13.63 11.12
C ILE A 347 -10.33 12.41 10.34
N GLY A 348 -10.30 11.24 11.01
CA GLY A 348 -9.90 9.99 10.40
C GLY A 348 -10.94 9.42 9.42
N VAL A 349 -10.50 8.55 8.52
CA VAL A 349 -11.39 7.90 7.55
C VAL A 349 -12.47 7.06 8.22
N ASP A 350 -12.19 6.49 9.38
CA ASP A 350 -13.14 5.76 10.19
C ASP A 350 -14.26 6.65 10.74
N GLU A 351 -13.92 7.87 11.18
CA GLU A 351 -14.90 8.86 11.62
C GLU A 351 -15.76 9.37 10.47
N ILE A 352 -15.16 9.58 9.28
CA ILE A 352 -15.91 9.94 8.07
C ILE A 352 -16.89 8.83 7.70
N LEU A 353 -16.48 7.56 7.74
CA LEU A 353 -17.37 6.44 7.46
C LEU A 353 -18.54 6.39 8.43
N ARG A 354 -18.28 6.52 9.73
CA ARG A 354 -19.33 6.55 10.77
C ARG A 354 -20.33 7.66 10.52
N TYR A 355 -19.86 8.87 10.27
CA TYR A 355 -20.71 10.01 9.92
C TYR A 355 -21.58 9.72 8.69
N ASN A 356 -20.97 9.26 7.59
CA ASN A 356 -21.71 8.99 6.35
C ASN A 356 -22.71 7.84 6.51
N THR A 357 -22.40 6.83 7.34
CA THR A 357 -23.32 5.72 7.64
C THR A 357 -24.52 6.20 8.46
N ASP A 358 -24.28 7.01 9.50
CA ASP A 358 -25.36 7.60 10.30
C ASP A 358 -26.19 8.60 9.49
N HIS A 359 -25.56 9.37 8.61
CA HIS A 359 -26.25 10.25 7.66
C HIS A 359 -27.14 9.44 6.70
N THR A 360 -26.64 8.34 6.14
CA THR A 360 -27.41 7.42 5.30
C THR A 360 -28.63 6.87 6.04
N LYS A 361 -28.44 6.41 7.28
CA LYS A 361 -29.54 5.95 8.15
C LYS A 361 -30.59 7.04 8.39
N SER A 362 -30.15 8.28 8.62
CA SER A 362 -31.03 9.44 8.81
C SER A 362 -31.81 9.76 7.54
N LEU A 363 -31.19 9.74 6.36
CA LEU A 363 -31.86 9.96 5.07
C LEU A 363 -32.88 8.87 4.78
N LEU A 364 -32.56 7.61 5.00
CA LEU A 364 -33.50 6.50 4.84
C LEU A 364 -34.71 6.63 5.79
N LYS A 365 -34.47 7.06 7.04
CA LYS A 365 -35.56 7.37 7.98
C LYS A 365 -36.45 8.47 7.43
N SER A 366 -35.88 9.56 6.94
CA SER A 366 -36.62 10.68 6.37
C SER A 366 -37.42 10.26 5.14
N GLU A 367 -36.87 9.44 4.25
CA GLU A 367 -37.56 8.86 3.10
C GLU A 367 -38.76 8.00 3.51
N LEU A 368 -38.61 7.13 4.52
CA LEU A 368 -39.69 6.32 5.06
C LEU A 368 -40.78 7.18 5.71
N MET A 369 -40.39 8.23 6.45
CA MET A 369 -41.37 9.15 7.06
C MET A 369 -42.17 9.93 6.01
N ILE A 370 -41.49 10.41 4.96
CA ILE A 370 -42.17 11.07 3.82
C ILE A 370 -43.12 10.09 3.13
N ARG A 371 -42.65 8.85 2.87
CA ARG A 371 -43.44 7.82 2.24
C ARG A 371 -44.67 7.46 3.08
N LEU A 372 -44.53 7.33 4.41
CA LEU A 372 -45.62 7.07 5.33
C LEU A 372 -46.69 8.19 5.27
N ASN A 373 -46.24 9.46 5.31
CA ASN A 373 -47.17 10.59 5.19
C ASN A 373 -47.89 10.59 3.86
N GLU A 374 -47.26 10.31 2.75
CA GLU A 374 -47.88 10.19 1.42
C GLU A 374 -48.92 9.05 1.35
N LEU A 375 -48.59 7.91 1.98
CA LEU A 375 -49.51 6.78 2.09
C LEU A 375 -50.72 7.12 2.97
N GLU A 376 -50.48 7.78 4.12
CA GLU A 376 -51.55 8.23 5.01
C GLU A 376 -52.45 9.28 4.37
N GLU A 377 -51.92 10.22 3.58
CA GLU A 377 -52.70 11.17 2.80
C GLU A 377 -53.51 10.48 1.71
N SER A 378 -52.91 9.53 1.01
CA SER A 378 -53.60 8.75 -0.01
C SER A 378 -54.72 7.90 0.60
N TRP A 379 -54.45 7.21 1.71
CA TRP A 379 -55.40 6.42 2.43
C TRP A 379 -56.58 7.29 2.93
N HIS A 380 -56.27 8.45 3.54
CA HIS A 380 -57.28 9.41 3.99
C HIS A 380 -58.21 9.85 2.83
N TYR A 381 -57.59 10.26 1.72
CA TYR A 381 -58.34 10.69 0.54
C TYR A 381 -59.23 9.60 -0.04
N PHE A 382 -58.73 8.36 -0.20
CA PHE A 382 -59.57 7.26 -0.71
C PHE A 382 -60.62 6.79 0.30
N SER A 383 -60.39 6.91 1.58
CA SER A 383 -61.36 6.66 2.62
C SER A 383 -62.50 7.70 2.57
N LEU A 384 -62.16 8.97 2.42
CA LEU A 384 -63.16 10.03 2.21
C LEU A 384 -63.98 9.84 0.92
N GLU A 385 -63.30 9.44 -0.17
CA GLU A 385 -63.94 9.12 -1.44
C GLU A 385 -64.95 7.99 -1.28
N LYS A 386 -64.58 6.90 -0.60
CA LYS A 386 -65.47 5.78 -0.32
C LYS A 386 -66.70 6.25 0.46
N ILE A 387 -66.51 6.98 1.57
CA ILE A 387 -67.55 7.50 2.41
C ILE A 387 -68.50 8.41 1.60
N PHE A 388 -68.00 9.32 0.78
CA PHE A 388 -68.75 10.29 -0.03
C PHE A 388 -69.61 9.60 -1.06
N PHE A 389 -69.15 8.55 -1.71
CA PHE A 389 -69.90 7.84 -2.73
C PHE A 389 -70.85 6.76 -2.13
N GLU A 390 -70.40 6.00 -1.15
CA GLU A 390 -71.16 4.93 -0.52
C GLU A 390 -72.45 5.48 0.21
N ASN A 391 -72.21 6.60 0.95
CA ASN A 391 -73.29 7.25 1.66
C ASN A 391 -74.03 8.26 0.81
N LYS A 392 -73.68 8.33 -0.51
CA LYS A 392 -74.43 9.20 -1.49
C LYS A 392 -74.40 10.67 -1.11
N ILE A 393 -73.42 11.16 -0.39
CA ILE A 393 -73.28 12.54 0.07
C ILE A 393 -73.20 13.52 -1.11
N TYR A 394 -72.71 13.08 -2.28
CA TYR A 394 -72.72 13.86 -3.52
C TYR A 394 -74.03 14.37 -3.95
N ARG A 395 -75.12 13.74 -3.49
CA ARG A 395 -76.51 14.20 -3.79
C ARG A 395 -76.82 15.56 -3.18
N ILE A 396 -76.10 16.03 -2.18
CA ILE A 396 -76.27 17.37 -1.64
C ILE A 396 -75.94 18.42 -2.72
N LEU A 397 -75.07 18.10 -3.66
CA LEU A 397 -74.75 18.98 -4.79
C LEU A 397 -75.72 19.03 -5.89
N GLU A 398 -76.83 18.17 -5.89
CA GLU A 398 -77.94 18.16 -6.84
C GLU A 398 -79.02 19.18 -6.47
N GLN A 399 -78.85 19.89 -5.35
CA GLN A 399 -79.88 20.84 -4.88
C GLN A 399 -79.71 22.24 -5.53
N GLU A 400 -80.41 22.55 -6.54
CA GLU A 400 -80.31 23.76 -7.35
C GLU A 400 -80.62 25.10 -6.60
N ALA A 401 -81.16 25.05 -5.40
CA ALA A 401 -81.73 26.23 -4.69
C ALA A 401 -80.68 26.91 -3.71
N ARG A 402 -79.41 26.44 -3.63
CA ARG A 402 -78.44 26.89 -2.68
C ARG A 402 -77.16 27.44 -3.37
N SER A 403 -76.45 28.37 -2.71
CA SER A 403 -75.18 28.85 -3.18
C SER A 403 -74.05 27.75 -3.13
N TRP A 404 -73.07 27.85 -3.96
CA TRP A 404 -71.99 26.91 -3.97
C TRP A 404 -71.28 26.78 -2.61
N GLU A 405 -71.11 27.88 -1.89
CA GLU A 405 -70.52 27.89 -0.56
C GLU A 405 -71.38 27.15 0.48
N GLU A 406 -72.74 27.32 0.43
CA GLU A 406 -73.67 26.58 1.29
C GLU A 406 -73.70 25.08 0.99
N GLN A 407 -73.59 24.69 -0.27
CA GLN A 407 -73.49 23.29 -0.67
C GLN A 407 -72.19 22.65 -0.16
N LEU A 408 -71.04 23.32 -0.25
CA LEU A 408 -69.79 22.86 0.29
C LEU A 408 -69.84 22.72 1.82
N ASP A 409 -70.38 23.67 2.55
CA ASP A 409 -70.49 23.60 4.00
C ASP A 409 -71.45 22.44 4.45
N ASP A 410 -72.53 22.19 3.72
CA ASP A 410 -73.42 21.07 3.99
C ASP A 410 -72.75 19.71 3.70
N VAL A 411 -71.98 19.60 2.62
CA VAL A 411 -71.10 18.42 2.36
C VAL A 411 -70.08 18.23 3.47
N PHE A 412 -69.47 19.29 3.91
CA PHE A 412 -68.49 19.26 5.00
C PHE A 412 -69.15 18.76 6.30
N LYS A 413 -70.28 19.30 6.69
CA LYS A 413 -71.06 18.86 7.87
C LYS A 413 -71.47 17.39 7.78
N ALA A 414 -71.88 16.92 6.59
CA ALA A 414 -72.21 15.53 6.36
C ALA A 414 -71.00 14.61 6.48
N MET A 415 -69.87 15.03 5.94
CA MET A 415 -68.64 14.27 6.04
C MET A 415 -68.05 14.22 7.47
N LEU A 416 -68.20 15.27 8.27
CA LEU A 416 -67.73 15.31 9.66
C LEU A 416 -68.38 14.21 10.54
N GLN A 417 -69.62 13.74 10.19
CA GLN A 417 -70.27 12.64 10.91
C GLN A 417 -69.47 11.34 10.84
N PHE A 418 -68.58 11.20 9.83
CA PHE A 418 -67.70 10.04 9.61
C PHE A 418 -66.24 10.26 10.07
N GLN A 419 -66.02 11.32 10.84
CA GLN A 419 -64.61 11.62 11.33
C GLN A 419 -63.94 10.45 12.04
N ASN A 420 -64.75 9.63 12.73
CA ASN A 420 -64.21 8.44 13.47
C ASN A 420 -63.74 7.30 12.55
N LEU A 421 -64.02 7.33 11.25
CA LEU A 421 -63.64 6.34 10.27
C LEU A 421 -62.35 6.71 9.54
N VAL A 422 -61.81 7.88 9.77
CA VAL A 422 -60.61 8.39 9.15
C VAL A 422 -59.58 8.81 10.20
N HIS A 423 -58.30 8.68 9.87
CA HIS A 423 -57.18 8.94 10.81
C HIS A 423 -56.84 10.42 10.95
N LYS A 424 -56.98 11.20 9.87
CA LYS A 424 -56.71 12.65 9.87
C LYS A 424 -58.05 13.44 10.02
N GLN A 425 -57.95 14.65 10.55
CA GLN A 425 -59.11 15.56 10.66
C GLN A 425 -59.56 15.96 9.23
N ILE A 426 -60.85 15.88 8.98
CA ILE A 426 -61.44 16.30 7.72
C ILE A 426 -61.38 17.83 7.65
N VAL A 427 -60.82 18.36 6.58
CA VAL A 427 -60.73 19.80 6.33
C VAL A 427 -61.49 20.21 5.06
N MET A 428 -61.82 21.50 4.92
CA MET A 428 -62.55 22.00 3.76
C MET A 428 -61.85 21.72 2.41
N ASP A 429 -60.50 21.71 2.42
CA ASP A 429 -59.69 21.39 1.23
C ASP A 429 -59.90 19.94 0.73
N ASP A 430 -60.19 19.01 1.63
CA ASP A 430 -60.56 17.64 1.26
C ASP A 430 -61.90 17.59 0.55
N ILE A 431 -62.88 18.39 1.01
CA ILE A 431 -64.18 18.48 0.39
C ILE A 431 -64.07 19.08 -1.01
N LEU A 432 -63.32 20.14 -1.18
CA LEU A 432 -63.10 20.74 -2.50
C LEU A 432 -62.50 19.70 -3.48
N LYS A 433 -61.49 18.93 -3.07
CA LYS A 433 -60.91 17.85 -3.89
C LYS A 433 -61.90 16.74 -4.25
N LEU A 434 -62.80 16.43 -3.35
CA LEU A 434 -63.85 15.44 -3.62
C LEU A 434 -64.91 15.94 -4.62
N VAL A 435 -65.34 17.19 -4.48
CA VAL A 435 -66.44 17.81 -5.29
C VAL A 435 -65.92 18.15 -6.70
N GLU A 436 -64.63 18.47 -6.90
CA GLU A 436 -64.06 18.72 -8.22
C GLU A 436 -63.99 17.48 -9.13
N LYS A 437 -64.38 16.32 -8.64
CA LYS A 437 -64.38 15.09 -9.44
C LYS A 437 -65.42 15.09 -10.56
N PRO A 438 -64.99 14.65 -11.77
CA PRO A 438 -65.92 14.57 -12.90
C PRO A 438 -67.10 13.64 -12.64
N VAL A 439 -68.36 14.05 -13.00
CA VAL A 439 -69.59 13.29 -12.88
C VAL A 439 -69.48 11.87 -13.49
N ARG A 440 -68.66 11.68 -14.55
CA ARG A 440 -68.48 10.38 -15.16
C ARG A 440 -67.80 9.36 -14.19
N LYS A 441 -67.01 9.82 -13.15
CA LYS A 441 -66.45 8.95 -12.12
C LYS A 441 -67.46 8.53 -11.08
N ILE A 442 -68.52 9.33 -10.87
CA ILE A 442 -69.64 9.01 -9.97
C ILE A 442 -70.46 7.80 -10.48
N SER A 443 -70.69 7.75 -11.80
CA SER A 443 -71.42 6.68 -12.42
C SER A 443 -70.75 5.34 -12.59
N LYS A 444 -69.37 5.32 -12.40
CA LYS A 444 -68.49 4.17 -12.52
C LYS A 444 -67.74 3.86 -11.22
N PHE A 445 -68.21 4.35 -10.08
CA PHE A 445 -67.52 4.10 -8.80
C PHE A 445 -67.76 2.63 -8.41
N ASP A 446 -66.59 1.91 -8.35
CA ASP A 446 -66.57 0.53 -7.88
C ASP A 446 -65.98 0.49 -6.46
N VAL A 447 -66.85 0.23 -5.50
CA VAL A 447 -66.52 0.13 -4.07
C VAL A 447 -65.39 -0.91 -3.84
N LYS A 448 -65.43 -2.04 -4.57
CA LYS A 448 -64.48 -3.11 -4.41
C LYS A 448 -63.07 -2.68 -4.84
N GLU A 449 -62.93 -1.94 -5.95
CA GLU A 449 -61.66 -1.44 -6.41
C GLU A 449 -61.02 -0.48 -5.38
N VAL A 450 -61.85 0.37 -4.75
CA VAL A 450 -61.36 1.29 -3.71
C VAL A 450 -61.01 0.54 -2.43
N GLU A 451 -61.77 -0.49 -2.05
CA GLU A 451 -61.45 -1.33 -0.90
C GLU A 451 -60.14 -2.11 -1.09
N GLU A 452 -59.90 -2.70 -2.25
CA GLU A 452 -58.62 -3.36 -2.58
C GLU A 452 -57.47 -2.39 -2.52
N LYS A 453 -57.66 -1.15 -2.98
CA LYS A 453 -56.67 -0.09 -2.93
C LYS A 453 -56.37 0.34 -1.50
N LEU A 454 -57.41 0.52 -0.65
CA LEU A 454 -57.22 0.83 0.76
C LEU A 454 -56.45 -0.28 1.48
N LEU A 455 -56.81 -1.54 1.27
CA LEU A 455 -56.11 -2.69 1.85
C LEU A 455 -54.62 -2.73 1.45
N ARG A 456 -54.30 -2.43 0.17
CA ARG A 456 -52.92 -2.36 -0.31
C ARG A 456 -52.16 -1.22 0.37
N LEU A 457 -52.78 -0.03 0.51
CA LEU A 457 -52.17 1.11 1.21
C LEU A 457 -51.90 0.79 2.68
N GLU A 458 -52.81 0.11 3.38
CA GLU A 458 -52.64 -0.34 4.75
C GLU A 458 -51.47 -1.34 4.89
N GLY A 459 -51.33 -2.27 3.92
CA GLY A 459 -50.20 -3.18 3.84
C GLY A 459 -48.89 -2.43 3.68
N GLU A 460 -48.82 -1.49 2.73
CA GLU A 460 -47.62 -0.66 2.52
C GLU A 460 -47.30 0.21 3.75
N MET A 461 -48.32 0.81 4.40
CA MET A 461 -48.10 1.59 5.64
C MET A 461 -47.54 0.72 6.77
N THR A 462 -48.03 -0.51 6.90
CA THR A 462 -47.57 -1.46 7.91
C THR A 462 -46.13 -1.86 7.67
N GLU A 463 -45.74 -2.09 6.41
CA GLU A 463 -44.38 -2.39 6.03
C GLU A 463 -43.44 -1.21 6.32
N VAL A 464 -43.86 0.02 5.95
CA VAL A 464 -43.06 1.23 6.22
C VAL A 464 -42.89 1.46 7.72
N LYS A 465 -43.94 1.28 8.54
CA LYS A 465 -43.87 1.38 10.01
C LYS A 465 -42.90 0.33 10.57
N LYS A 466 -43.00 -0.92 10.12
CA LYS A 466 -42.05 -1.97 10.51
C LYS A 466 -40.59 -1.58 10.19
N ASN A 467 -40.34 -1.04 8.98
CA ASN A 467 -38.99 -0.61 8.56
C ASN A 467 -38.50 0.59 9.40
N LEU A 468 -39.38 1.46 9.87
CA LEU A 468 -39.03 2.53 10.81
C LEU A 468 -38.70 2.00 12.21
N ASP A 469 -39.39 0.99 12.68
CA ASP A 469 -39.15 0.34 13.99
C ASP A 469 -37.82 -0.45 13.97
N THR A 470 -37.45 -1.04 12.83
CA THR A 470 -36.21 -1.80 12.62
C THR A 470 -35.26 -1.07 11.65
N LEU A 471 -35.02 0.21 11.92
CA LEU A 471 -34.27 1.10 11.01
C LEU A 471 -32.83 0.64 10.75
N VAL A 472 -32.15 0.03 11.74
CA VAL A 472 -30.80 -0.47 11.60
C VAL A 472 -30.76 -1.62 10.59
N GLU A 473 -31.63 -2.59 10.74
CA GLU A 473 -31.76 -3.73 9.82
C GLU A 473 -32.15 -3.30 8.41
N TYR A 474 -33.04 -2.31 8.31
CA TYR A 474 -33.41 -1.71 7.03
C TYR A 474 -32.22 -1.05 6.35
N THR A 475 -31.37 -0.31 7.11
CA THR A 475 -30.15 0.31 6.60
C THR A 475 -29.13 -0.74 6.16
N ILE A 476 -28.96 -1.82 6.93
CA ILE A 476 -28.08 -2.96 6.56
C ILE A 476 -28.59 -3.62 5.27
N ALA A 477 -29.89 -3.82 5.14
CA ALA A 477 -30.47 -4.38 3.92
C ALA A 477 -30.25 -3.48 2.70
N TYR A 478 -30.33 -2.16 2.88
CA TYR A 478 -30.01 -1.17 1.85
C TYR A 478 -28.55 -1.31 1.38
N PHE A 479 -27.59 -1.35 2.29
CA PHE A 479 -26.18 -1.52 1.94
C PHE A 479 -25.89 -2.87 1.25
N LYS A 480 -26.52 -3.96 1.71
CA LYS A 480 -26.41 -5.28 1.05
C LYS A 480 -26.93 -5.25 -0.38
N ASN A 481 -28.07 -4.59 -0.60
CA ASN A 481 -28.64 -4.43 -1.94
C ASN A 481 -27.71 -3.62 -2.86
N LEU A 482 -27.08 -2.54 -2.35
CA LEU A 482 -26.08 -1.80 -3.11
C LEU A 482 -24.88 -2.67 -3.49
N LYS A 483 -24.39 -3.50 -2.56
CA LYS A 483 -23.27 -4.41 -2.81
C LYS A 483 -23.64 -5.46 -3.86
N GLU A 484 -24.83 -6.06 -3.77
CA GLU A 484 -25.31 -7.03 -4.74
C GLU A 484 -25.45 -6.43 -6.14
N LYS A 485 -26.02 -5.21 -6.23
CA LYS A 485 -26.30 -4.54 -7.49
C LYS A 485 -25.05 -3.99 -8.19
N TYR A 486 -24.09 -3.45 -7.45
CA TYR A 486 -22.95 -2.72 -7.99
C TYR A 486 -21.58 -3.29 -7.62
N GLY A 487 -21.46 -4.07 -6.54
CA GLY A 487 -20.16 -4.49 -5.99
C GLY A 487 -19.30 -5.30 -6.94
N HIS A 488 -19.90 -6.03 -7.87
CA HIS A 488 -19.18 -6.83 -8.85
C HIS A 488 -18.38 -5.98 -9.88
N TYR A 489 -18.71 -4.68 -10.03
CA TYR A 489 -17.96 -3.75 -10.89
C TYR A 489 -16.69 -3.22 -10.21
N TYR A 490 -16.59 -3.30 -8.87
CA TYR A 490 -15.55 -2.65 -8.08
C TYR A 490 -14.80 -3.65 -7.18
N PRO A 491 -14.14 -4.68 -7.76
CA PRO A 491 -13.25 -5.53 -6.96
C PRO A 491 -12.07 -4.70 -6.43
N ARG A 492 -11.42 -5.18 -5.35
CA ARG A 492 -10.16 -4.57 -4.92
C ARG A 492 -9.09 -4.78 -5.97
N ILE A 493 -8.36 -3.71 -6.30
CA ILE A 493 -7.32 -3.72 -7.34
C ILE A 493 -5.93 -3.73 -6.68
N THR A 494 -5.73 -2.91 -5.66
CA THR A 494 -4.44 -2.77 -4.98
C THR A 494 -4.22 -3.89 -3.97
N GLU A 495 -3.05 -4.53 -3.98
CA GLU A 495 -2.68 -5.58 -3.03
C GLU A 495 -2.03 -4.99 -1.78
N LEU A 496 -2.55 -5.37 -0.59
CA LEU A 496 -1.96 -5.01 0.70
C LEU A 496 -0.71 -5.85 0.94
N SER A 497 0.42 -5.22 1.23
CA SER A 497 1.70 -5.90 1.48
C SER A 497 2.57 -5.10 2.44
N ASN A 498 3.42 -5.79 3.19
CA ASN A 498 4.44 -5.13 4.01
C ASN A 498 5.72 -4.99 3.19
N PHE A 499 6.34 -3.80 3.26
CA PHE A 499 7.55 -3.55 2.50
C PHE A 499 8.78 -3.60 3.39
N GLU A 500 9.75 -4.41 2.96
CA GLU A 500 11.11 -4.29 3.47
C GLU A 500 11.70 -2.91 3.17
N THR A 501 12.48 -2.40 4.10
CA THR A 501 13.27 -1.19 3.85
C THR A 501 14.45 -1.55 2.97
N ILE A 502 14.41 -1.17 1.70
CA ILE A 502 15.51 -1.35 0.76
C ILE A 502 16.60 -0.34 1.11
N GLU A 503 17.76 -0.84 1.58
CA GLU A 503 18.94 0.01 1.77
C GLU A 503 19.54 0.34 0.41
N ALA A 504 19.42 1.60 -0.02
CA ALA A 504 19.92 2.07 -1.31
C ALA A 504 21.41 1.72 -1.56
N THR A 505 22.21 1.67 -0.51
CA THR A 505 23.64 1.29 -0.60
C THR A 505 23.86 -0.18 -0.96
N LYS A 506 22.96 -1.08 -0.56
CA LYS A 506 23.08 -2.52 -0.88
C LYS A 506 22.69 -2.86 -2.33
N VAL A 507 21.82 -2.05 -2.93
CA VAL A 507 21.30 -2.27 -4.29
C VAL A 507 21.91 -1.34 -5.33
N ALA A 508 22.70 -0.35 -4.90
CA ALA A 508 23.37 0.58 -5.78
C ALA A 508 24.37 -0.14 -6.70
N VAL A 509 24.31 0.17 -7.97
CA VAL A 509 25.31 -0.30 -8.94
C VAL A 509 26.59 0.46 -8.72
N ALA A 510 27.75 -0.23 -8.82
CA ALA A 510 29.05 0.42 -8.85
C ALA A 510 29.18 1.30 -10.10
N ASN A 511 28.87 2.58 -9.95
CA ASN A 511 28.88 3.59 -11.03
C ASN A 511 30.15 4.47 -11.00
N ALA A 512 30.98 4.30 -10.00
CA ALA A 512 32.18 5.09 -9.78
C ALA A 512 33.43 4.20 -9.57
N LYS A 513 34.60 4.73 -9.91
CA LYS A 513 35.91 4.13 -9.62
C LYS A 513 36.64 4.99 -8.63
N LEU A 514 37.01 4.39 -7.51
CA LEU A 514 37.76 5.08 -6.46
C LEU A 514 39.23 4.98 -6.70
N TYR A 515 39.92 6.10 -6.60
CA TYR A 515 41.39 6.20 -6.66
C TYR A 515 41.93 6.85 -5.39
N MET A 516 43.17 6.55 -5.03
CA MET A 516 43.84 7.21 -3.90
C MET A 516 45.29 7.60 -4.27
N ASN A 517 45.75 8.75 -3.78
CA ASN A 517 47.18 9.14 -3.73
C ASN A 517 47.65 8.93 -2.31
N ARG A 518 48.44 7.83 -2.10
CA ARG A 518 48.89 7.40 -0.76
C ARG A 518 49.75 8.43 -0.08
N ALA A 519 50.68 9.04 -0.81
CA ALA A 519 51.68 9.93 -0.25
C ALA A 519 51.07 11.28 0.14
N GLU A 520 50.27 11.86 -0.75
CA GLU A 520 49.69 13.18 -0.57
C GLU A 520 48.41 13.15 0.28
N GLY A 521 47.77 11.98 0.39
CA GLY A 521 46.62 11.77 1.26
C GLY A 521 45.27 12.18 0.66
N PHE A 522 45.17 12.07 -0.66
CA PHE A 522 43.89 12.31 -1.37
C PHE A 522 43.21 11.01 -1.79
N ILE A 523 41.90 11.02 -1.78
CA ILE A 523 41.03 9.96 -2.27
C ILE A 523 39.86 10.56 -3.08
N GLY A 524 39.40 9.89 -4.15
CA GLY A 524 38.26 10.37 -4.94
C GLY A 524 38.20 9.77 -6.34
N MET A 525 37.15 10.14 -7.06
CA MET A 525 36.84 9.62 -8.39
C MET A 525 37.67 10.31 -9.48
N ASP A 526 37.91 11.61 -9.36
CA ASP A 526 38.66 12.42 -10.35
C ASP A 526 40.18 12.27 -10.30
N LEU A 527 40.69 11.50 -9.34
CA LEU A 527 42.14 11.24 -9.22
C LEU A 527 42.70 10.31 -10.32
N LYS A 528 41.88 9.79 -11.22
CA LYS A 528 42.28 8.94 -12.35
C LYS A 528 43.41 9.55 -13.23
N LYS A 529 43.49 10.89 -13.28
CA LYS A 529 44.48 11.63 -14.07
C LYS A 529 45.79 11.93 -13.31
N ASP A 530 45.84 11.64 -12.01
CA ASP A 530 47.04 11.83 -11.19
C ASP A 530 47.99 10.63 -11.39
N GLU A 531 49.18 10.87 -11.86
CA GLU A 531 50.21 9.85 -12.14
C GLU A 531 50.59 9.03 -10.91
N ASN A 532 50.40 9.55 -9.71
CA ASN A 532 50.70 8.91 -8.43
C ASN A 532 49.45 8.28 -7.77
N ALA A 533 48.27 8.28 -8.45
CA ALA A 533 47.09 7.69 -7.92
C ALA A 533 46.96 6.20 -8.26
N GLU A 534 46.60 5.42 -7.29
CA GLU A 534 46.31 3.99 -7.39
C GLU A 534 44.80 3.75 -7.43
N TYR A 535 44.38 2.82 -8.30
CA TYR A 535 43.00 2.34 -8.26
C TYR A 535 42.75 1.55 -6.98
N VAL A 536 41.63 1.81 -6.30
CA VAL A 536 41.22 1.16 -5.05
C VAL A 536 40.16 0.09 -5.28
N CYS A 537 38.98 0.49 -5.76
CA CYS A 537 37.85 -0.40 -6.02
C CYS A 537 36.79 0.30 -6.89
N ASP A 538 35.87 -0.49 -7.42
CA ASP A 538 34.62 0.02 -7.94
C ASP A 538 33.67 0.27 -6.74
N CYS A 539 32.94 1.38 -6.77
CA CYS A 539 32.03 1.81 -5.72
C CYS A 539 30.84 2.55 -6.30
N SER A 540 29.86 2.87 -5.48
CA SER A 540 28.79 3.79 -5.84
C SER A 540 29.10 5.20 -5.33
N ASP A 541 28.55 6.22 -6.01
CA ASP A 541 28.60 7.62 -5.59
C ASP A 541 27.93 7.91 -4.24
N ILE A 542 27.13 6.96 -3.75
CA ILE A 542 26.45 7.04 -2.44
C ILE A 542 27.18 6.29 -1.33
N ASP A 543 28.24 5.53 -1.64
CA ASP A 543 29.00 4.74 -0.67
C ASP A 543 29.81 5.60 0.30
N ASP A 544 30.08 5.04 1.46
CA ASP A 544 31.07 5.53 2.40
C ASP A 544 32.38 4.77 2.22
N ILE A 545 33.49 5.47 2.39
CA ILE A 545 34.84 4.92 2.25
C ILE A 545 35.54 5.00 3.60
N VAL A 546 36.07 3.87 4.06
CA VAL A 546 36.97 3.83 5.21
C VAL A 546 38.42 3.98 4.74
N VAL A 547 39.19 4.85 5.39
CA VAL A 547 40.58 5.11 5.08
C VAL A 547 41.45 4.99 6.32
N PHE A 548 42.49 4.16 6.27
CA PHE A 548 43.45 3.99 7.34
C PHE A 548 44.79 4.63 6.99
N LEU A 549 45.38 5.31 7.97
CA LEU A 549 46.62 6.03 7.85
C LEU A 549 47.75 5.31 8.64
N LYS A 550 48.98 5.46 8.20
CA LYS A 550 50.15 4.84 8.81
C LYS A 550 50.38 5.27 10.26
N ASN A 551 49.93 6.45 10.66
CA ASN A 551 50.02 6.95 12.04
C ASN A 551 48.98 6.32 13.01
N GLY A 552 48.13 5.40 12.53
CA GLY A 552 47.12 4.72 13.33
C GLY A 552 45.76 5.39 13.32
N LYS A 553 45.58 6.50 12.66
CA LYS A 553 44.27 7.12 12.50
C LYS A 553 43.51 6.50 11.36
N TYR A 554 42.15 6.55 11.45
CA TYR A 554 41.27 6.24 10.36
C TYR A 554 40.09 7.17 10.33
N ILE A 555 39.47 7.35 9.17
CA ILE A 555 38.31 8.18 8.90
C ILE A 555 37.38 7.45 7.97
N VAL A 556 36.08 7.69 8.11
CA VAL A 556 35.05 7.28 7.13
C VAL A 556 34.45 8.52 6.51
N THR A 557 34.49 8.62 5.19
CA THR A 557 34.01 9.75 4.42
C THR A 557 33.15 9.27 3.25
N LYS A 558 32.31 10.14 2.72
CA LYS A 558 31.52 9.83 1.52
C LYS A 558 32.39 9.81 0.27
N VAL A 559 32.02 9.00 -0.74
CA VAL A 559 32.62 9.07 -2.07
C VAL A 559 32.42 10.48 -2.64
N THR A 560 33.52 11.10 -3.10
CA THR A 560 33.52 12.45 -3.71
C THR A 560 34.53 12.49 -4.87
N ASP A 561 34.54 13.56 -5.63
CA ASP A 561 35.48 13.75 -6.73
C ASP A 561 36.95 13.77 -6.23
N LYS A 562 37.22 14.50 -5.14
CA LYS A 562 38.53 14.59 -4.50
C LYS A 562 38.39 15.07 -3.04
N ALA A 563 38.84 14.26 -2.10
CA ALA A 563 38.88 14.60 -0.67
C ALA A 563 40.28 14.39 -0.09
N PHE A 564 40.71 15.30 0.79
CA PHE A 564 41.93 15.12 1.59
C PHE A 564 41.59 14.37 2.89
N VAL A 565 42.18 13.20 3.09
CA VAL A 565 41.92 12.31 4.24
C VAL A 565 43.10 12.11 5.16
N GLY A 566 44.28 12.66 4.80
CA GLY A 566 45.50 12.57 5.57
C GLY A 566 46.60 11.79 4.83
N LYS A 567 47.84 12.22 5.02
CA LYS A 567 49.02 11.65 4.34
C LYS A 567 49.35 10.22 4.78
N ASN A 568 50.01 9.46 3.91
CA ASN A 568 50.47 8.08 4.13
C ASN A 568 49.29 7.12 4.36
N ILE A 569 48.36 7.06 3.43
CA ILE A 569 47.25 6.10 3.41
C ILE A 569 47.82 4.68 3.29
N ILE A 570 47.41 3.76 4.15
CA ILE A 570 47.81 2.34 4.10
C ILE A 570 46.72 1.45 3.50
N HIS A 571 45.44 1.82 3.69
CA HIS A 571 44.30 1.11 3.16
C HIS A 571 43.13 2.07 2.92
N ALA A 572 42.37 1.84 1.86
CA ALA A 572 41.09 2.43 1.62
C ALA A 572 40.14 1.38 1.02
N GLY A 573 38.85 1.46 1.31
CA GLY A 573 37.85 0.55 0.80
C GLY A 573 36.44 1.00 1.14
N VAL A 574 35.41 0.41 0.51
CA VAL A 574 34.03 0.70 0.81
C VAL A 574 33.73 0.31 2.26
N PHE A 575 33.05 1.19 2.97
CA PHE A 575 32.58 0.97 4.35
C PHE A 575 31.13 0.55 4.36
N ILE A 576 30.85 -0.63 4.91
CA ILE A 576 29.49 -1.14 5.09
C ILE A 576 29.13 -0.98 6.57
N LYS A 577 28.08 -0.20 6.83
CA LYS A 577 27.56 0.01 8.18
C LYS A 577 27.01 -1.30 8.76
N ASN A 578 27.28 -1.55 10.05
CA ASN A 578 26.88 -2.77 10.78
C ASN A 578 27.55 -4.06 10.28
N ASP A 579 28.58 -3.99 9.41
CA ASP A 579 29.33 -5.16 9.01
C ASP A 579 30.22 -5.66 10.16
N ILE A 580 29.89 -6.84 10.67
CA ILE A 580 30.64 -7.55 11.72
C ILE A 580 31.65 -8.55 11.12
N ARG A 581 31.55 -8.83 9.82
CA ARG A 581 32.37 -9.86 9.14
C ARG A 581 33.70 -9.35 8.65
N THR A 582 33.79 -8.08 8.26
CA THR A 582 35.06 -7.47 7.88
C THR A 582 35.91 -7.22 9.11
N ILE A 583 36.94 -8.05 9.27
CA ILE A 583 37.90 -7.98 10.38
C ILE A 583 39.18 -7.34 9.91
N TYR A 584 39.62 -6.31 10.65
CA TYR A 584 40.93 -5.66 10.45
C TYR A 584 41.93 -6.27 11.40
N ASN A 585 42.98 -6.88 10.82
CA ASN A 585 44.13 -7.40 11.56
C ASN A 585 45.26 -6.37 11.55
N VAL A 586 45.71 -5.95 12.74
CA VAL A 586 46.66 -4.84 12.87
C VAL A 586 47.78 -5.19 13.83
N VAL A 587 49.02 -4.90 13.40
CA VAL A 587 50.20 -4.83 14.27
C VAL A 587 50.65 -3.37 14.34
N TYR A 588 50.71 -2.81 15.53
CA TYR A 588 51.12 -1.41 15.71
C TYR A 588 52.12 -1.22 16.84
N ARG A 589 52.96 -0.21 16.70
CA ARG A 589 53.87 0.28 17.73
C ARG A 589 53.27 1.50 18.40
N ASP A 590 53.21 1.49 19.74
CA ASP A 590 52.61 2.58 20.52
C ASP A 590 53.75 3.54 21.01
N GLY A 591 53.89 4.65 20.31
CA GLY A 591 54.98 5.66 20.50
C GLY A 591 56.28 5.32 19.78
N LYS A 592 57.26 6.23 19.81
CA LYS A 592 58.53 6.18 19.02
C LYS A 592 59.36 4.94 19.29
N ALA A 593 59.47 4.50 20.53
CA ALA A 593 60.21 3.33 20.97
C ALA A 593 59.35 2.36 21.80
N GLY A 594 58.03 2.41 21.61
CA GLY A 594 57.06 1.71 22.43
C GLY A 594 56.93 0.22 22.16
N THR A 595 56.21 -0.45 23.01
CA THR A 595 55.80 -1.85 22.84
C THR A 595 54.99 -2.03 21.56
N VAL A 596 55.17 -3.17 20.91
CA VAL A 596 54.39 -3.55 19.72
C VAL A 596 53.18 -4.40 20.14
N TYR A 597 52.04 -3.98 19.71
CA TYR A 597 50.73 -4.64 19.99
C TYR A 597 50.20 -5.24 18.72
N VAL A 598 49.29 -6.22 18.92
CA VAL A 598 48.52 -6.87 17.86
C VAL A 598 47.09 -6.95 18.26
N LYS A 599 46.17 -6.69 17.34
CA LYS A 599 44.73 -6.81 17.58
C LYS A 599 43.94 -7.14 16.31
N ARG A 600 42.78 -7.69 16.54
CA ARG A 600 41.74 -7.93 15.53
C ARG A 600 40.49 -7.15 15.94
N PHE A 601 39.87 -6.46 15.02
CA PHE A 601 38.62 -5.70 15.32
C PHE A 601 37.77 -5.48 14.06
N SER A 602 36.48 -5.26 14.24
CA SER A 602 35.55 -4.77 13.22
C SER A 602 35.16 -3.33 13.48
N ILE A 603 34.64 -2.65 12.46
CA ILE A 603 34.07 -1.29 12.56
C ILE A 603 32.62 -1.35 12.14
N THR A 604 31.72 -1.38 13.10
CA THR A 604 30.26 -1.49 12.84
C THR A 604 29.58 -0.13 12.70
N SER A 605 30.04 0.88 13.43
CA SER A 605 29.46 2.22 13.41
C SER A 605 30.51 3.31 13.62
N VAL A 606 30.37 4.39 12.86
CA VAL A 606 31.22 5.59 12.94
C VAL A 606 30.40 6.84 12.60
N THR A 607 30.89 7.99 13.04
CA THR A 607 30.42 9.29 12.55
C THR A 607 31.28 9.67 11.35
N ARG A 608 30.65 10.04 10.22
CA ARG A 608 31.36 10.52 9.02
C ARG A 608 32.26 11.69 9.34
N ASP A 609 33.38 11.77 8.64
CA ASP A 609 34.35 12.84 8.68
C ASP A 609 34.97 13.09 10.07
N LYS A 610 34.81 12.14 11.00
CA LYS A 610 35.47 12.12 12.31
C LYS A 610 36.66 11.20 12.28
N GLU A 611 37.80 11.68 12.76
CA GLU A 611 38.99 10.87 12.94
C GLU A 611 38.85 9.97 14.18
N TYR A 612 39.31 8.74 14.03
CA TYR A 612 39.43 7.74 15.09
C TYR A 612 40.84 7.19 15.15
N ASP A 613 41.26 6.66 16.28
CA ASP A 613 42.57 6.09 16.48
C ASP A 613 42.52 4.57 16.71
N VAL A 614 43.31 3.83 15.96
CA VAL A 614 43.51 2.39 16.14
C VAL A 614 44.52 2.09 17.24
N THR A 615 45.47 3.01 17.52
CA THR A 615 46.50 2.91 18.55
C THR A 615 45.99 3.40 19.89
N GLN A 616 46.87 3.62 20.86
CA GLN A 616 46.50 4.25 22.14
C GLN A 616 46.74 5.79 22.13
N GLY A 617 46.96 6.37 20.94
CA GLY A 617 47.06 7.81 20.75
C GLY A 617 48.38 8.43 21.21
N LYS A 618 49.42 7.63 21.53
CA LYS A 618 50.73 8.20 21.86
C LYS A 618 51.40 8.84 20.63
N PRO A 619 52.08 9.96 20.77
CA PRO A 619 52.84 10.55 19.68
C PRO A 619 53.81 9.55 19.03
N ASP A 620 53.99 9.64 17.70
CA ASP A 620 54.81 8.74 16.90
C ASP A 620 54.39 7.26 16.90
N SER A 621 53.16 6.95 17.26
CA SER A 621 52.57 5.62 17.05
C SER A 621 52.47 5.29 15.57
N GLN A 622 52.72 4.02 15.21
CA GLN A 622 52.77 3.61 13.80
C GLN A 622 52.21 2.20 13.59
N ILE A 623 51.40 2.03 12.56
CA ILE A 623 51.01 0.70 12.07
C ILE A 623 52.18 0.08 11.32
N LEU A 624 52.51 -1.14 11.70
CA LEU A 624 53.60 -1.95 11.12
C LEU A 624 53.09 -3.03 10.17
N TRP A 625 51.83 -3.51 10.40
CA TRP A 625 51.13 -4.43 9.53
C TRP A 625 49.65 -4.11 9.57
N PHE A 626 49.00 -4.24 8.43
CA PHE A 626 47.55 -4.03 8.29
C PHE A 626 47.00 -4.96 7.21
N SER A 627 45.88 -5.62 7.49
CA SER A 627 45.04 -6.31 6.50
C SER A 627 43.58 -6.11 6.80
N ALA A 628 42.76 -6.05 5.75
CA ALA A 628 41.31 -6.06 5.81
C ALA A 628 40.83 -7.42 5.30
N ASN A 629 40.03 -8.11 6.10
CA ASN A 629 39.66 -9.50 5.90
C ASN A 629 38.11 -9.61 5.89
N PRO A 630 37.44 -9.62 4.71
CA PRO A 630 35.98 -9.53 4.61
C PRO A 630 35.20 -10.70 5.26
N ASN A 631 35.85 -11.86 5.40
CA ASN A 631 35.23 -13.03 6.06
C ASN A 631 35.97 -13.43 7.34
N GLY A 632 36.70 -12.47 7.97
CA GLY A 632 37.39 -12.72 9.23
C GLY A 632 38.57 -13.70 9.13
N GLU A 633 39.26 -13.74 7.99
CA GLU A 633 40.43 -14.59 7.79
C GLU A 633 41.51 -14.25 8.79
N ALA A 634 42.16 -15.27 9.32
CA ALA A 634 43.25 -15.15 10.26
C ALA A 634 44.58 -15.57 9.64
N GLU A 635 45.32 -14.59 9.21
CA GLU A 635 46.62 -14.78 8.54
C GLU A 635 47.74 -15.14 9.52
N VAL A 636 48.74 -15.83 9.03
CA VAL A 636 49.99 -16.13 9.77
C VAL A 636 51.11 -15.21 9.29
N LEU A 637 51.70 -14.49 10.21
CA LEU A 637 52.79 -13.57 9.95
C LEU A 637 54.15 -14.15 10.40
N LYS A 638 55.21 -13.87 9.64
CA LYS A 638 56.59 -14.09 10.03
C LYS A 638 57.20 -12.80 10.54
N ILE A 639 57.54 -12.77 11.82
CA ILE A 639 58.04 -11.58 12.53
C ILE A 639 59.57 -11.66 12.64
N PHE A 640 60.26 -10.60 12.22
CA PHE A 640 61.70 -10.44 12.31
C PHE A 640 62.02 -9.33 13.30
N LEU A 641 62.71 -9.65 14.40
CA LEU A 641 63.11 -8.67 15.41
C LEU A 641 64.51 -8.05 15.06
N LYS A 642 64.70 -6.82 15.52
CA LYS A 642 66.04 -6.19 15.43
C LYS A 642 67.00 -6.89 16.41
N PRO A 643 68.23 -7.25 15.99
CA PRO A 643 69.20 -7.86 16.89
C PRO A 643 69.46 -6.98 18.09
N ARG A 644 69.49 -7.59 19.30
CA ARG A 644 69.85 -6.96 20.55
C ARG A 644 70.72 -7.92 21.42
N PRO A 645 71.64 -7.39 22.28
CA PRO A 645 72.33 -8.25 23.24
C PRO A 645 71.34 -9.09 24.06
N LYS A 646 71.62 -10.37 24.23
CA LYS A 646 70.87 -11.37 24.99
C LYS A 646 69.51 -11.83 24.32
N LEU A 647 69.21 -11.37 23.08
CA LEU A 647 68.05 -11.82 22.34
C LEU A 647 68.44 -13.05 21.48
N LYS A 648 67.91 -14.26 21.92
CA LYS A 648 68.29 -15.52 21.26
C LYS A 648 67.40 -15.85 20.06
N LYS A 649 66.05 -15.49 20.10
CA LYS A 649 65.04 -15.79 19.05
C LYS A 649 64.76 -14.52 18.25
N LEU A 650 65.38 -14.42 17.05
CA LEU A 650 65.22 -13.24 16.19
C LEU A 650 63.96 -13.35 15.21
N ILE A 651 63.52 -14.59 14.95
CA ILE A 651 62.42 -14.85 13.99
C ILE A 651 61.41 -15.77 14.65
N TYR A 652 60.13 -15.46 14.52
CA TYR A 652 59.04 -16.34 14.93
C TYR A 652 57.81 -16.08 14.09
N ASP A 653 56.91 -17.08 14.05
CA ASP A 653 55.65 -16.99 13.39
C ASP A 653 54.56 -16.55 14.41
N PHE A 654 53.63 -15.74 13.96
CA PHE A 654 52.50 -15.28 14.73
C PHE A 654 51.21 -15.53 13.94
N ASP A 655 50.25 -16.26 14.56
CA ASP A 655 48.97 -16.59 13.97
C ASP A 655 47.90 -15.71 14.57
N PHE A 656 47.15 -14.96 13.72
CA PHE A 656 46.05 -14.13 14.15
C PHE A 656 44.86 -14.94 14.67
N ALA A 657 44.70 -16.23 14.32
CA ALA A 657 43.68 -17.11 14.89
C ALA A 657 43.80 -17.26 16.42
N SER A 658 45.04 -17.08 16.94
CA SER A 658 45.30 -17.17 18.38
C SER A 658 44.73 -16.01 19.20
N ILE A 659 44.20 -14.96 18.59
CA ILE A 659 43.62 -13.79 19.28
C ILE A 659 42.17 -13.54 18.92
N ALA A 660 41.37 -13.24 19.94
CA ALA A 660 39.96 -12.94 19.76
C ALA A 660 39.76 -11.57 19.07
N VAL A 661 38.69 -11.47 18.28
CA VAL A 661 38.18 -10.19 17.78
C VAL A 661 37.64 -9.36 18.93
N LYS A 662 38.07 -8.12 19.09
CA LYS A 662 37.68 -7.19 20.16
C LYS A 662 37.18 -5.86 19.58
N GLY A 663 36.63 -5.00 20.42
CA GLY A 663 36.19 -3.66 19.97
C GLY A 663 37.36 -2.82 19.48
N ARG A 664 37.12 -1.91 18.55
CA ARG A 664 38.15 -1.04 17.89
C ARG A 664 39.00 -0.22 18.87
N ALA A 665 38.45 0.17 20.01
CA ALA A 665 39.17 0.93 21.04
C ALA A 665 40.11 0.08 21.94
N SER A 666 40.10 -1.26 21.79
CA SER A 666 40.93 -2.13 22.59
C SER A 666 42.43 -1.91 22.30
N MET A 667 43.27 -2.02 23.33
CA MET A 667 44.74 -1.93 23.18
C MET A 667 45.31 -3.12 22.40
N GLY A 668 44.67 -4.27 22.46
CA GLY A 668 45.15 -5.52 21.89
C GLY A 668 46.17 -6.25 22.80
N ASN A 669 46.79 -7.29 22.27
CA ASN A 669 47.79 -8.11 22.98
C ASN A 669 49.20 -7.64 22.67
N ILE A 670 50.13 -7.82 23.61
CA ILE A 670 51.52 -7.50 23.38
C ILE A 670 52.15 -8.56 22.44
N LEU A 671 52.54 -8.12 21.24
CA LEU A 671 53.30 -8.97 20.30
C LEU A 671 54.79 -9.03 20.63
N SER A 672 55.38 -7.88 20.92
CA SER A 672 56.83 -7.80 21.26
C SER A 672 57.17 -6.55 22.06
N LYS A 673 58.01 -6.70 23.08
CA LYS A 673 58.65 -5.59 23.76
C LYS A 673 59.95 -5.15 23.05
N ASN A 674 60.39 -5.91 22.02
CA ASN A 674 61.58 -5.62 21.22
C ASN A 674 61.18 -5.01 19.88
N PRO A 675 61.99 -4.10 19.31
CA PRO A 675 61.71 -3.50 18.04
C PRO A 675 61.69 -4.55 16.92
N ILE A 676 60.64 -4.45 16.08
CA ILE A 676 60.49 -5.28 14.89
C ILE A 676 61.31 -4.66 13.76
N HIS A 677 62.02 -5.52 13.04
CA HIS A 677 62.75 -5.14 11.83
C HIS A 677 61.86 -5.22 10.59
N LYS A 678 61.14 -6.35 10.42
CA LYS A 678 60.29 -6.62 9.28
C LYS A 678 59.16 -7.58 9.67
N ILE A 679 58.04 -7.43 9.01
CA ILE A 679 56.89 -8.36 9.06
C ILE A 679 56.61 -8.85 7.64
N GLN A 680 56.41 -10.16 7.47
CA GLN A 680 56.03 -10.78 6.20
C GLN A 680 54.82 -11.68 6.38
N LEU A 681 53.93 -11.71 5.39
CA LEU A 681 52.88 -12.68 5.32
C LEU A 681 53.45 -14.07 5.07
N LYS A 682 53.07 -15.06 5.88
CA LYS A 682 53.45 -16.46 5.72
C LYS A 682 52.34 -17.25 5.03
N SER A 683 51.09 -17.09 5.48
CA SER A 683 49.91 -17.69 4.86
C SER A 683 48.67 -16.83 5.13
N LYS A 684 47.68 -16.86 4.23
CA LYS A 684 46.45 -16.08 4.35
C LYS A 684 45.55 -16.58 5.47
N GLY A 685 45.62 -17.82 5.91
CA GLY A 685 44.77 -18.40 6.93
C GLY A 685 43.33 -18.65 6.45
N VAL A 686 42.50 -19.17 7.34
CA VAL A 686 41.09 -19.46 7.10
C VAL A 686 40.20 -18.52 7.92
N SER A 687 38.92 -18.45 7.56
CA SER A 687 37.92 -17.69 8.32
C SER A 687 37.82 -18.21 9.76
N THR A 688 37.75 -17.29 10.73
CA THR A 688 37.52 -17.57 12.15
C THR A 688 36.10 -17.22 12.60
N ILE A 689 35.26 -16.83 11.67
CA ILE A 689 33.85 -16.48 11.88
C ILE A 689 33.04 -17.60 11.26
N GLY A 690 32.06 -18.14 11.99
CA GLY A 690 31.15 -19.20 11.52
C GLY A 690 30.44 -18.90 10.21
N GLY A 691 29.61 -19.79 9.74
CA GLY A 691 28.75 -19.59 8.58
C GLY A 691 27.88 -18.32 8.71
N LYS A 692 27.26 -17.92 7.61
CA LYS A 692 26.34 -16.80 7.58
C LYS A 692 24.94 -17.32 7.96
N PRO A 693 24.34 -16.91 9.08
CA PRO A 693 23.00 -17.35 9.43
C PRO A 693 21.98 -16.66 8.51
N ILE A 694 21.08 -17.45 7.94
CA ILE A 694 20.07 -16.98 6.98
C ILE A 694 18.69 -17.41 7.45
N TRP A 695 17.74 -16.50 7.35
CA TRP A 695 16.31 -16.72 7.58
C TRP A 695 15.56 -16.47 6.29
N PHE A 696 14.40 -17.12 6.15
CA PHE A 696 13.42 -16.87 5.10
C PHE A 696 12.18 -16.24 5.71
N ASP A 697 11.80 -15.08 5.21
CA ASP A 697 10.57 -14.40 5.59
C ASP A 697 9.45 -14.75 4.57
N PRO A 698 8.44 -15.54 4.98
CA PRO A 698 7.36 -15.96 4.08
C PRO A 698 6.40 -14.82 3.72
N ASP A 699 6.32 -13.75 4.51
CA ASP A 699 5.39 -12.63 4.26
C ASP A 699 5.85 -11.79 3.05
N ILE A 700 7.17 -11.68 2.87
CA ILE A 700 7.79 -10.91 1.78
C ILE A 700 8.51 -11.79 0.76
N ASN A 701 8.53 -13.10 0.97
CA ASN A 701 9.21 -14.11 0.14
C ASN A 701 10.69 -13.79 -0.14
N ARG A 702 11.43 -13.41 0.92
CA ARG A 702 12.85 -13.03 0.84
C ARG A 702 13.70 -13.62 1.96
N LEU A 703 15.02 -13.63 1.70
CA LEU A 703 16.00 -13.99 2.71
C LEU A 703 16.39 -12.75 3.52
N ASN A 704 16.73 -12.96 4.80
CA ASN A 704 17.25 -11.93 5.67
C ASN A 704 18.30 -12.47 6.66
N GLU A 705 19.01 -11.54 7.32
CA GLU A 705 19.96 -11.82 8.40
C GLU A 705 19.47 -11.30 9.76
N ASP A 706 18.25 -10.72 9.78
CA ASP A 706 17.71 -9.99 10.92
C ASP A 706 16.84 -10.87 11.83
N ALA A 707 16.89 -12.19 11.69
CA ALA A 707 16.14 -13.20 12.43
C ALA A 707 14.61 -13.10 12.27
N HIS A 708 14.14 -12.67 11.09
CA HIS A 708 12.72 -12.67 10.74
C HIS A 708 12.34 -13.92 9.94
N GLY A 709 11.25 -14.60 10.33
CA GLY A 709 10.74 -15.77 9.65
C GLY A 709 11.44 -17.08 10.04
N GLU A 710 11.57 -18.02 9.10
CA GLU A 710 12.09 -19.36 9.32
C GLU A 710 13.62 -19.39 9.23
N TYR A 711 14.29 -19.97 10.22
CA TYR A 711 15.73 -20.16 10.22
C TYR A 711 16.14 -21.29 9.26
N LEU A 712 16.90 -20.97 8.22
CA LEU A 712 17.36 -21.94 7.22
C LEU A 712 18.72 -22.57 7.57
N GLY A 713 19.44 -22.04 8.55
CA GLY A 713 20.77 -22.51 8.95
C GLY A 713 21.90 -21.54 8.64
N GLU A 714 23.14 -21.98 8.95
CA GLU A 714 24.36 -21.26 8.58
C GLU A 714 24.83 -21.70 7.19
N PHE A 715 25.20 -20.71 6.37
CA PHE A 715 25.62 -20.89 4.99
C PHE A 715 27.10 -20.56 4.79
N HIS A 716 27.80 -21.39 4.01
CA HIS A 716 29.18 -21.23 3.61
C HIS A 716 29.28 -21.20 2.08
N ASN A 717 30.25 -20.53 1.55
CA ASN A 717 30.61 -20.24 0.14
C ASN A 717 29.59 -20.68 -0.98
N ASP A 718 29.54 -21.99 -1.30
CA ASP A 718 28.81 -22.51 -2.47
C ASP A 718 27.51 -23.25 -2.11
N GLU A 719 27.05 -23.14 -0.86
CA GLU A 719 25.80 -23.76 -0.43
C GLU A 719 24.59 -23.05 -1.04
N LEU A 720 23.57 -23.85 -1.34
CA LEU A 720 22.40 -23.41 -2.06
C LEU A 720 21.14 -23.50 -1.18
N ILE A 721 20.14 -22.74 -1.55
CA ILE A 721 18.79 -22.78 -1.01
C ILE A 721 17.89 -23.48 -2.01
N LEU A 722 17.03 -24.35 -1.52
CA LEU A 722 15.99 -25.06 -2.27
C LEU A 722 14.65 -24.39 -2.01
N ALA A 723 13.97 -24.00 -3.06
CA ALA A 723 12.58 -23.56 -3.02
C ALA A 723 11.69 -24.58 -3.70
N ILE A 724 10.66 -25.08 -3.00
CA ILE A 724 9.68 -26.06 -3.47
C ILE A 724 8.34 -25.31 -3.58
N LEU A 725 7.66 -25.47 -4.72
CA LEU A 725 6.42 -24.80 -5.02
C LEU A 725 5.23 -25.78 -4.97
N LYS A 726 4.05 -25.29 -4.66
CA LYS A 726 2.81 -26.09 -4.59
C LYS A 726 2.34 -26.63 -5.95
N ASP A 727 2.80 -26.03 -7.05
CA ASP A 727 2.51 -26.48 -8.41
C ASP A 727 3.34 -27.69 -8.86
N GLY A 728 4.23 -28.22 -8.00
CA GLY A 728 5.10 -29.33 -8.31
C GLY A 728 6.41 -28.93 -8.99
N ASN A 729 6.77 -27.67 -8.98
CA ASN A 729 8.06 -27.16 -9.42
C ASN A 729 9.01 -26.93 -8.24
N PHE A 730 10.30 -26.89 -8.53
CA PHE A 730 11.34 -26.47 -7.60
C PHE A 730 12.46 -25.73 -8.35
N TYR A 731 13.22 -24.92 -7.62
CA TYR A 731 14.45 -24.32 -8.10
C TYR A 731 15.44 -24.10 -6.96
N THR A 732 16.72 -23.90 -7.30
CA THR A 732 17.76 -23.62 -6.32
C THR A 732 18.37 -22.23 -6.57
N THR A 733 18.68 -21.53 -5.49
CA THR A 733 19.33 -20.22 -5.54
C THR A 733 20.57 -20.21 -4.63
N ASN A 734 21.44 -19.23 -4.81
CA ASN A 734 22.40 -18.88 -3.78
C ASN A 734 21.67 -18.17 -2.63
N TYR A 735 22.39 -17.89 -1.54
CA TYR A 735 21.86 -17.17 -0.37
C TYR A 735 22.05 -15.63 -0.44
N ASP A 736 22.03 -15.05 -1.66
CA ASP A 736 22.03 -13.59 -1.83
C ASP A 736 20.68 -13.02 -1.34
N LEU A 737 20.72 -12.06 -0.42
CA LEU A 737 19.53 -11.45 0.18
C LEU A 737 18.67 -10.69 -0.83
N SER A 738 19.20 -10.38 -2.01
CA SER A 738 18.43 -9.76 -3.09
C SER A 738 17.51 -10.73 -3.84
N ASN A 739 17.68 -12.05 -3.65
CA ASN A 739 16.83 -13.04 -4.30
C ASN A 739 15.37 -12.88 -3.85
N ARG A 740 14.45 -12.95 -4.83
CA ARG A 740 13.00 -12.94 -4.62
C ARG A 740 12.45 -14.31 -5.00
N TYR A 741 11.71 -14.90 -4.08
CA TYR A 741 11.08 -16.20 -4.28
C TYR A 741 9.67 -16.00 -4.85
N GLN A 742 9.42 -16.56 -6.04
CA GLN A 742 8.17 -16.38 -6.78
C GLN A 742 7.35 -17.67 -6.84
N GLY A 743 6.05 -17.55 -6.97
CA GLY A 743 5.10 -18.65 -7.00
C GLY A 743 4.52 -18.97 -5.63
N GLU A 744 3.56 -19.91 -5.60
CA GLU A 744 3.04 -20.41 -4.33
C GLU A 744 4.07 -21.32 -3.65
N ILE A 745 4.80 -20.77 -2.70
CA ILE A 745 5.86 -21.50 -2.00
C ILE A 745 5.24 -22.52 -1.06
N LEU A 746 5.72 -23.75 -1.18
CA LEU A 746 5.43 -24.83 -0.23
C LEU A 746 6.46 -24.84 0.90
N LYS A 747 7.75 -24.75 0.55
CA LYS A 747 8.86 -24.78 1.50
C LYS A 747 10.11 -24.16 0.92
N VAL A 748 10.87 -23.46 1.78
CA VAL A 748 12.23 -23.00 1.51
C VAL A 748 13.15 -23.61 2.56
N GLU A 749 14.24 -24.22 2.15
CA GLU A 749 15.21 -24.80 3.08
C GLU A 749 16.62 -24.83 2.46
N LYS A 750 17.63 -25.06 3.28
CA LYS A 750 19.00 -25.30 2.80
C LYS A 750 19.02 -26.58 1.97
N LEU A 751 19.60 -26.54 0.78
CA LEU A 751 19.70 -27.71 -0.08
C LEU A 751 20.61 -28.78 0.53
N ASP A 752 20.02 -29.94 0.83
CA ASP A 752 20.74 -31.14 1.19
C ASP A 752 20.51 -32.19 0.11
N ILE A 753 21.54 -32.49 -0.66
CA ILE A 753 21.50 -33.48 -1.76
C ILE A 753 21.34 -34.92 -1.27
N GLN A 754 21.57 -35.20 0.01
CA GLN A 754 21.39 -36.52 0.61
C GLN A 754 19.98 -36.74 1.16
N LYS A 755 19.31 -35.64 1.53
CA LYS A 755 17.94 -35.68 2.06
C LYS A 755 16.98 -36.30 1.07
N THR A 756 16.17 -37.25 1.55
CA THR A 756 15.18 -37.96 0.72
C THR A 756 13.80 -37.34 0.94
N TYR A 757 13.12 -37.08 -0.17
CA TYR A 757 11.76 -36.60 -0.20
C TYR A 757 10.84 -37.65 -0.77
N SER A 758 9.71 -37.86 -0.13
CA SER A 758 8.61 -38.71 -0.59
C SER A 758 7.46 -37.82 -1.05
N VAL A 759 6.95 -38.05 -2.24
CA VAL A 759 5.94 -37.19 -2.86
C VAL A 759 4.77 -38.00 -3.36
N ILE A 760 3.56 -37.54 -3.09
CA ILE A 760 2.31 -37.97 -3.68
C ILE A 760 1.87 -36.96 -4.72
N TYR A 761 1.55 -37.40 -5.92
CA TYR A 761 0.99 -36.55 -6.96
C TYR A 761 -0.04 -37.29 -7.81
N PHE A 762 -0.97 -36.55 -8.41
CA PHE A 762 -1.93 -37.05 -9.38
C PHE A 762 -1.41 -36.82 -10.79
N ASP A 763 -1.38 -37.86 -11.61
CA ASP A 763 -0.98 -37.80 -13.02
C ASP A 763 -2.21 -37.69 -13.90
N GLY A 764 -2.32 -36.56 -14.66
CA GLY A 764 -3.49 -36.23 -15.46
C GLY A 764 -3.68 -37.13 -16.69
N GLU A 765 -2.61 -37.76 -17.24
CA GLU A 765 -2.70 -38.64 -18.38
C GLU A 765 -3.27 -40.02 -18.01
N SER A 766 -2.79 -40.60 -16.92
CA SER A 766 -3.24 -41.90 -16.44
C SER A 766 -4.41 -41.81 -15.46
N GLU A 767 -4.81 -40.62 -15.04
CA GLU A 767 -5.84 -40.33 -14.04
C GLU A 767 -5.65 -41.13 -12.73
N ASN A 768 -4.39 -41.24 -12.27
CA ASN A 768 -4.02 -42.03 -11.10
C ASN A 768 -3.04 -41.29 -10.19
N TYR A 769 -3.02 -41.76 -8.92
CA TYR A 769 -2.06 -41.26 -7.94
C TYR A 769 -0.76 -42.05 -8.00
N TYR A 770 0.35 -41.33 -7.93
CA TYR A 770 1.70 -41.86 -7.90
C TYR A 770 2.44 -41.48 -6.65
N ILE A 771 3.28 -42.39 -6.17
CA ILE A 771 4.21 -42.16 -5.07
C ILE A 771 5.63 -42.25 -5.64
N LYS A 772 6.52 -41.32 -5.23
CA LYS A 772 7.92 -41.35 -5.62
C LYS A 772 8.83 -40.90 -4.49
N ARG A 773 10.06 -41.39 -4.48
CA ARG A 773 11.14 -41.02 -3.55
C ARG A 773 12.36 -40.58 -4.32
N PHE A 774 12.90 -39.39 -3.95
CA PHE A 774 14.06 -38.84 -4.63
C PHE A 774 14.77 -37.79 -3.74
N SER A 775 15.94 -37.31 -4.16
CA SER A 775 16.57 -36.10 -3.61
C SER A 775 16.57 -35.03 -4.67
N PHE A 776 16.45 -33.79 -4.21
CA PHE A 776 16.63 -32.64 -5.10
C PHE A 776 18.10 -32.47 -5.44
N GLU A 777 18.38 -32.12 -6.68
CA GLU A 777 19.70 -31.82 -7.20
C GLU A 777 19.80 -30.32 -7.49
N PRO A 778 21.01 -29.73 -7.46
CA PRO A 778 21.18 -28.33 -7.87
C PRO A 778 20.54 -28.09 -9.23
N SER A 779 19.64 -27.13 -9.30
CA SER A 779 18.95 -26.72 -10.52
C SER A 779 19.37 -25.29 -10.87
N SER A 780 19.11 -24.85 -12.10
CA SER A 780 19.21 -23.43 -12.43
C SER A 780 18.12 -22.64 -11.71
N ASN A 781 18.24 -21.30 -11.63
CA ASN A 781 17.17 -20.43 -11.10
C ASN A 781 15.82 -20.52 -11.85
N ALA A 782 15.75 -21.35 -12.91
CA ALA A 782 14.50 -21.64 -13.60
C ALA A 782 13.80 -22.84 -12.92
N PRO A 783 12.47 -22.77 -12.73
CA PRO A 783 11.70 -23.85 -12.14
C PRO A 783 11.86 -25.15 -12.92
N SER A 784 12.03 -26.25 -12.19
CA SER A 784 12.11 -27.62 -12.70
C SER A 784 10.98 -28.45 -12.12
N LEU A 785 10.21 -29.10 -12.98
CA LEU A 785 9.06 -29.91 -12.58
C LEU A 785 9.54 -31.25 -11.97
N PHE A 786 9.03 -31.56 -10.78
CA PHE A 786 9.29 -32.83 -10.12
C PHE A 786 8.08 -33.79 -10.10
N ILE A 787 6.94 -33.41 -10.68
CA ILE A 787 5.76 -34.26 -10.93
C ILE A 787 5.65 -34.54 -12.43
N SER A 788 4.54 -35.15 -12.88
CA SER A 788 4.26 -35.36 -14.31
C SER A 788 3.93 -34.03 -15.01
N ASP A 789 4.40 -33.85 -16.24
CA ASP A 789 4.10 -32.71 -17.13
C ASP A 789 2.78 -32.89 -17.91
N ALA A 790 2.08 -33.99 -17.73
CA ALA A 790 0.81 -34.25 -18.40
C ALA A 790 -0.28 -33.25 -17.93
N PRO A 791 -1.11 -32.75 -18.87
CA PRO A 791 -2.20 -31.84 -18.52
C PRO A 791 -3.12 -32.38 -17.43
N GLY A 792 -3.43 -31.60 -16.41
CA GLY A 792 -4.26 -32.01 -15.27
C GLY A 792 -3.49 -32.70 -14.15
N SER A 793 -2.17 -32.88 -14.27
CA SER A 793 -1.33 -33.38 -13.18
C SER A 793 -1.24 -32.33 -12.07
N ARG A 794 -1.26 -32.79 -10.80
CA ARG A 794 -1.20 -31.90 -9.64
C ARG A 794 -0.42 -32.52 -8.50
N PHE A 795 0.33 -31.72 -7.83
CA PHE A 795 0.97 -32.03 -6.55
C PHE A 795 -0.11 -32.28 -5.48
N VAL A 796 0.11 -33.28 -4.60
CA VAL A 796 -0.80 -33.58 -3.49
C VAL A 796 -0.11 -33.30 -2.17
N GLU A 797 0.99 -33.99 -1.86
CA GLU A 797 1.66 -33.85 -0.57
C GLU A 797 3.13 -34.28 -0.64
N LEU A 798 3.94 -33.76 0.29
CA LEU A 798 5.38 -34.07 0.41
C LEU A 798 5.70 -34.40 1.86
N SER A 799 6.47 -35.48 2.09
CA SER A 799 7.06 -35.85 3.38
C SER A 799 8.58 -35.94 3.28
N THR A 800 9.24 -35.59 4.38
CA THR A 800 10.69 -35.74 4.59
C THR A 800 11.02 -36.79 5.67
N ASP A 801 10.02 -37.49 6.16
CA ASP A 801 10.18 -38.53 7.18
C ASP A 801 11.03 -39.69 6.67
N ALA A 802 11.75 -40.33 7.57
CA ALA A 802 12.61 -41.45 7.22
C ALA A 802 11.81 -42.66 6.73
N TYR A 803 10.70 -42.96 7.41
CA TYR A 803 9.83 -44.13 7.14
C TYR A 803 8.38 -43.68 6.93
N PRO A 804 8.08 -42.93 5.85
CA PRO A 804 6.75 -42.33 5.65
C PRO A 804 5.72 -43.41 5.29
N GLN A 805 4.52 -43.27 5.84
CA GLN A 805 3.36 -44.08 5.52
C GLN A 805 2.31 -43.28 4.77
N VAL A 806 1.64 -43.90 3.81
CA VAL A 806 0.55 -43.27 3.04
C VAL A 806 -0.74 -44.03 3.27
N LEU A 807 -1.79 -43.35 3.71
CA LEU A 807 -3.15 -43.89 3.80
C LEU A 807 -3.89 -43.59 2.49
N VAL A 808 -4.46 -44.65 1.91
CA VAL A 808 -5.29 -44.62 0.71
C VAL A 808 -6.72 -44.99 1.08
N GLU A 809 -7.66 -44.06 0.85
CA GLU A 809 -9.10 -44.31 0.99
C GLU A 809 -9.73 -44.42 -0.39
N PHE A 810 -10.58 -45.42 -0.57
CA PHE A 810 -11.16 -45.75 -1.87
C PHE A 810 -12.49 -45.02 -2.11
N GLY A 811 -12.74 -44.67 -3.37
CA GLY A 811 -13.93 -43.92 -3.79
C GLY A 811 -14.72 -44.61 -4.90
N GLY A 812 -15.77 -43.94 -5.34
CA GLY A 812 -16.60 -44.40 -6.47
C GLY A 812 -17.08 -45.84 -6.32
N LYS A 813 -16.78 -46.67 -7.31
CA LYS A 813 -17.16 -48.09 -7.31
C LYS A 813 -16.49 -48.92 -6.21
N HIS A 814 -15.44 -48.43 -5.60
CA HIS A 814 -14.64 -49.13 -4.60
C HIS A 814 -14.80 -48.58 -3.18
N GLN A 815 -15.78 -47.69 -2.93
CA GLN A 815 -16.03 -47.04 -1.63
C GLN A 815 -16.25 -48.00 -0.45
N LYS A 816 -16.64 -49.26 -0.71
CA LYS A 816 -16.82 -50.27 0.33
C LYS A 816 -15.53 -51.01 0.70
N ARG A 817 -14.40 -50.71 0.02
CA ARG A 817 -13.11 -51.30 0.32
C ARG A 817 -12.53 -50.62 1.56
N SER A 818 -11.93 -51.41 2.47
CA SER A 818 -11.20 -50.85 3.61
C SER A 818 -10.00 -50.03 3.12
N SER A 819 -9.68 -48.95 3.84
CA SER A 819 -8.48 -48.14 3.58
C SER A 819 -7.22 -48.99 3.61
N GLU A 820 -6.24 -48.68 2.81
CA GLU A 820 -4.94 -49.37 2.68
C GLU A 820 -3.82 -48.41 3.12
N THR A 821 -2.92 -48.93 3.97
CA THR A 821 -1.73 -48.22 4.39
C THR A 821 -0.53 -48.73 3.62
N ILE A 822 0.23 -47.86 3.00
CA ILE A 822 1.42 -48.17 2.19
C ILE A 822 2.66 -47.69 2.94
N ASP A 823 3.58 -48.61 3.29
CA ASP A 823 4.94 -48.25 3.67
C ASP A 823 5.71 -47.78 2.42
N VAL A 824 6.05 -46.53 2.37
CA VAL A 824 6.62 -45.92 1.16
C VAL A 824 8.04 -46.42 0.90
N GLU A 825 8.79 -46.76 1.96
CA GLU A 825 10.16 -47.27 1.79
C GLU A 825 10.20 -48.67 1.15
N GLU A 826 9.31 -49.56 1.59
CA GLU A 826 9.17 -50.89 0.99
C GLU A 826 8.49 -50.81 -0.38
N PHE A 827 7.58 -49.82 -0.56
CA PHE A 827 6.82 -49.70 -1.79
C PHE A 827 7.65 -49.22 -2.96
N ILE A 828 8.54 -48.20 -2.75
CA ILE A 828 9.36 -47.63 -3.81
C ILE A 828 10.75 -47.19 -3.33
N GLY A 829 11.79 -47.67 -4.00
CA GLY A 829 13.16 -47.23 -3.78
C GLY A 829 13.42 -45.80 -4.28
N LYS A 830 14.45 -45.14 -3.72
CA LYS A 830 14.91 -43.82 -4.13
C LYS A 830 15.35 -43.82 -5.60
N LYS A 831 14.86 -42.85 -6.39
CA LYS A 831 15.19 -42.65 -7.81
C LYS A 831 15.47 -41.17 -8.08
N GLY A 832 15.83 -40.81 -9.31
CA GLY A 832 15.98 -39.40 -9.70
C GLY A 832 14.64 -38.64 -9.69
N PHE A 833 14.67 -37.32 -9.47
CA PHE A 833 13.45 -36.50 -9.37
C PHE A 833 12.59 -36.48 -10.66
N LYS A 834 13.17 -36.80 -11.84
CA LYS A 834 12.43 -36.93 -13.12
C LYS A 834 11.70 -38.24 -13.29
N ALA A 835 11.91 -39.24 -12.42
CA ALA A 835 11.24 -40.55 -12.53
C ALA A 835 9.74 -40.40 -12.25
N LYS A 836 8.88 -41.08 -13.02
CA LYS A 836 7.42 -41.01 -12.86
C LYS A 836 6.95 -41.56 -11.49
N GLY A 837 7.73 -42.39 -10.83
CA GLY A 837 7.34 -43.06 -9.58
C GLY A 837 6.56 -44.34 -9.81
N LYS A 838 5.88 -44.85 -8.76
CA LYS A 838 5.08 -46.06 -8.80
C LYS A 838 3.61 -45.70 -8.51
N LYS A 839 2.69 -46.24 -9.27
CA LYS A 839 1.26 -46.05 -9.09
C LYS A 839 0.83 -46.57 -7.71
N ALA A 840 0.16 -45.74 -6.93
CA ALA A 840 -0.22 -46.02 -5.55
C ALA A 840 -1.21 -47.23 -5.49
N THR A 841 -2.21 -47.20 -6.33
CA THR A 841 -3.23 -48.26 -6.43
C THR A 841 -3.84 -48.28 -7.82
N THR A 842 -4.48 -49.43 -8.18
CA THR A 842 -5.25 -49.55 -9.41
C THR A 842 -6.72 -49.20 -9.24
N TYR A 843 -7.16 -48.94 -8.00
CA TYR A 843 -8.55 -48.68 -7.66
C TYR A 843 -8.80 -47.17 -7.63
N GLU A 844 -10.07 -46.79 -7.73
CA GLU A 844 -10.50 -45.38 -7.63
C GLU A 844 -10.31 -44.87 -6.21
N VAL A 845 -9.61 -43.77 -6.07
CA VAL A 845 -9.18 -43.19 -4.78
C VAL A 845 -10.07 -42.01 -4.42
N ALA A 846 -10.60 -41.99 -3.20
CA ALA A 846 -11.34 -40.86 -2.62
C ALA A 846 -10.37 -39.86 -1.98
N SER A 847 -9.44 -40.32 -1.15
CA SER A 847 -8.39 -39.52 -0.56
C SER A 847 -7.07 -40.28 -0.45
N ILE A 848 -5.95 -39.59 -0.52
CA ILE A 848 -4.60 -40.09 -0.31
C ILE A 848 -3.76 -39.06 0.40
N LYS A 849 -3.12 -39.44 1.52
CA LYS A 849 -2.32 -38.54 2.34
C LYS A 849 -1.24 -39.27 3.13
N PHE A 850 -0.21 -38.56 3.53
CA PHE A 850 0.73 -39.08 4.52
C PHE A 850 0.06 -39.17 5.90
N ILE A 851 0.44 -40.19 6.66
CA ILE A 851 0.08 -40.41 8.06
C ILE A 851 1.35 -40.53 8.91
N GLU A 852 1.22 -40.70 10.22
CA GLU A 852 2.35 -40.85 11.13
C GLU A 852 3.35 -41.86 10.62
N PRO A 853 4.66 -41.54 10.55
CA PRO A 853 5.70 -42.43 10.06
C PRO A 853 5.88 -43.66 10.98
N LEU A 854 6.44 -44.74 10.43
CA LEU A 854 6.79 -45.90 11.25
C LEU A 854 7.95 -45.57 12.17
N GLU A 855 7.78 -45.84 13.47
CA GLU A 855 8.89 -45.89 14.41
C GLU A 855 9.66 -47.21 14.18
N LYS A 856 10.77 -47.15 13.44
CA LYS A 856 11.74 -48.26 13.37
C LYS A 856 12.92 -47.86 14.26
N ASP A 857 13.30 -48.76 15.19
CA ASP A 857 14.48 -48.55 16.04
C ASP A 857 15.69 -48.28 15.16
N MET A 858 16.31 -47.13 15.32
CA MET A 858 17.59 -46.84 14.66
C MET A 858 18.65 -47.81 15.20
N PRO A 859 19.49 -48.40 14.36
CA PRO A 859 20.69 -49.07 14.89
C PRO A 859 21.58 -48.03 15.56
N ASP A 860 21.96 -48.30 16.81
CA ASP A 860 22.81 -47.49 17.65
C ASP A 860 24.03 -46.98 16.86
N ASN A 861 24.10 -45.68 16.65
CA ASN A 861 25.30 -45.03 16.16
C ASN A 861 26.38 -45.17 17.22
N VAL A 862 27.52 -45.70 16.85
CA VAL A 862 28.75 -45.77 17.61
C VAL A 862 29.05 -44.41 18.27
N GLU A 863 29.07 -44.41 19.60
CA GLU A 863 29.46 -43.25 20.42
C GLU A 863 30.86 -42.77 20.03
N ASP A 864 30.97 -41.55 19.55
CA ASP A 864 32.22 -40.83 19.53
C ASP A 864 32.54 -40.40 20.98
N GLU A 865 33.48 -41.11 21.58
CA GLU A 865 34.09 -40.77 22.85
C GLU A 865 34.84 -39.44 22.73
N ASN A 866 34.17 -38.32 23.10
CA ASN A 866 34.80 -37.09 23.60
C ASN A 866 33.78 -36.22 24.32
N SER A 867 33.32 -36.72 25.47
CA SER A 867 32.63 -35.91 26.48
C SER A 867 33.63 -35.44 27.53
N LEU A 868 33.84 -34.13 27.64
CA LEU A 868 34.38 -33.49 28.83
C LEU A 868 33.25 -33.26 29.85
N PRO A 869 33.52 -33.34 31.15
CA PRO A 869 32.49 -33.59 32.17
C PRO A 869 31.81 -32.30 32.63
N ASP A 870 30.52 -32.52 33.02
CA ASP A 870 29.69 -31.60 33.76
C ASP A 870 30.31 -31.10 35.04
N SER A 871 30.17 -29.81 35.34
CA SER A 871 30.19 -29.31 36.72
C SER A 871 28.92 -28.52 36.98
N VAL A 872 28.10 -29.13 37.79
CA VAL A 872 26.96 -28.58 38.49
C VAL A 872 27.42 -27.46 39.42
N ASP A 873 26.73 -26.31 39.44
CA ASP A 873 26.29 -25.74 40.72
C ASP A 873 25.10 -24.78 40.54
N ASN A 874 24.07 -25.13 41.23
CA ASN A 874 22.89 -24.32 41.56
C ASN A 874 23.26 -23.10 42.40
N LEU A 875 22.70 -21.96 42.12
CA LEU A 875 22.31 -21.00 43.17
C LEU A 875 21.12 -20.14 42.74
N ASN A 876 20.01 -20.45 43.38
CA ASN A 876 18.81 -19.64 43.56
C ASN A 876 19.17 -18.29 44.16
N THR A 877 18.68 -17.17 43.62
CA THR A 877 18.23 -16.03 44.42
C THR A 877 17.18 -15.23 43.68
N GLN A 878 16.05 -15.03 44.35
CA GLN A 878 14.92 -14.19 43.96
C GLN A 878 15.25 -12.70 44.03
N PRO A 879 14.50 -11.83 43.37
CA PRO A 879 14.76 -10.40 43.30
C PRO A 879 14.13 -9.65 44.46
N SER A 880 14.86 -8.71 45.05
CA SER A 880 14.32 -7.67 45.95
C SER A 880 14.07 -6.39 45.16
N ASN A 881 12.85 -5.86 45.33
CA ASN A 881 12.48 -4.47 44.99
C ASN A 881 13.36 -3.48 45.75
N ASP A 882 13.75 -2.42 45.09
CA ASP A 882 13.71 -1.07 45.65
C ASP A 882 13.66 -0.03 44.54
N MET A 883 12.70 0.88 44.68
CA MET A 883 12.54 2.16 44.02
C MET A 883 13.67 3.12 44.42
N ASP A 884 14.12 3.98 43.49
CA ASP A 884 13.93 5.42 43.62
C ASP A 884 14.61 6.22 42.51
N ASP A 885 13.87 7.22 42.10
CA ASP A 885 14.26 8.55 41.60
C ASP A 885 14.92 8.77 40.23
N ALA A 886 14.08 9.38 39.41
CA ALA A 886 14.45 10.21 38.26
C ALA A 886 15.21 11.50 38.69
N PRO A 887 15.88 12.21 37.72
CA PRO A 887 15.17 13.36 37.14
C PRO A 887 15.32 13.55 35.63
N THR A 888 14.21 14.04 35.09
CA THR A 888 14.08 14.79 33.82
C THR A 888 15.04 15.96 33.71
N LEU A 889 15.54 16.24 32.51
CA LEU A 889 15.57 17.61 31.94
C LEU A 889 16.08 17.65 30.48
N PHE A 890 15.28 18.29 29.65
CA PHE A 890 15.38 18.87 28.31
C PHE A 890 15.36 17.95 27.08
#